data_85e3f0bf1096cb43dc6a10744b9c7179
#
_entry.id   85e3f0bf1096cb43dc6a10744b9c7179
#
_cell.length_a   1.000
_cell.length_b   1.000
_cell.length_c   1.000
_cell.angle_alpha   90.00
_cell.angle_beta   90.00
_cell.angle_gamma   90.00
#
_symmetry.space_group_name_H-M   'P 1'
#
loop_
_entity.id
_entity.type
_entity.pdbx_description
1 polymer ?
#
loop_
_entity_poly.entity_id
_entity_poly.type
_entity_poly.pdbx_seq_one_letter_code
_entity_poly.pdbx_strand_id
1 'polypeptide(L)'
;MQLQTLDLVVFVVTLLGVMAVGFFAGRQEETSEDYFLAGKGIRWFGVAGSIFGSNVSANHMVGMLGVGFSIGFAQSHFELGAIAGLLLMCYGFLPVYRKLNLYTLSEYLERRYGGESRLLYALIMVIIMAFVQMVPGLYIGARTVCVLMGEMAMVTEPGSTDTGDAAVVTQTAVPTVSSTAQPQAAQEKVRTSYYVAFVIALGVIAASYTIIGGLKAVVYTDVIQSVLILFGGIAVALLTFSELGGWGRMMMLDAAAGTNAKLKLYEPMNHPDLPWTGVLTGLMFMHCYYWGTNQFIVQRALGARTGGEARLGIIVAGFLKLLIPFFAIGTGVAAFYLFRETPAFQNQKIAPDTVFPVLVTYLISPLGIGFVGLIAAGLIGAILSSIDSMMNSAATIITVDIYRKYFSPDATDREMIRVGRLSIIALMLMAIVMAVFIMDPNSQSNFFLNIANYSNYLTPGVLVAFLMGIFWSRGTRVAACVTIIAGLILSPAVQFAYDSDVDRTMYDLALGHKQLNDVSIGAIPAEFHEHSVSDFEQHLENDVLPRISGLHRALGPQLNFFHRVVVVIGLSAIVFVIVSLAQAPDHEKSKNTWSVLGGHAPQRLGQLAASAAISVVVFAVLAAVMVTGSLTPAVAAWLAALWTLAAFLREVWRSFGEQASDKTSFALFALSDDRSYAGLLAAAAMFMMYYFY
;
A
#
# COMPACT_ATOMS: atom_id res chain seq x y z
N MET A 1 -25.97 -12.03 8.27
CA MET A 1 -26.77 -11.35 7.24
C MET A 1 -26.95 -12.30 6.06
N GLN A 2 -28.15 -12.49 5.53
CA GLN A 2 -28.32 -13.27 4.31
C GLN A 2 -28.43 -12.27 3.15
N LEU A 3 -27.55 -12.38 2.15
CA LEU A 3 -27.70 -11.66 0.90
C LEU A 3 -29.11 -11.95 0.35
N GLN A 4 -29.83 -10.92 -0.04
CA GLN A 4 -31.10 -11.10 -0.72
C GLN A 4 -30.88 -11.82 -2.06
N THR A 5 -31.87 -12.55 -2.53
CA THR A 5 -31.74 -13.27 -3.83
C THR A 5 -31.32 -12.35 -4.97
N LEU A 6 -31.79 -11.09 -4.98
CA LEU A 6 -31.42 -10.10 -5.99
C LEU A 6 -29.94 -9.70 -5.88
N ASP A 7 -29.40 -9.52 -4.66
CA ASP A 7 -27.97 -9.22 -4.45
C ASP A 7 -27.09 -10.36 -4.98
N LEU A 8 -27.48 -11.61 -4.71
CA LEU A 8 -26.75 -12.78 -5.20
C LEU A 8 -26.76 -12.86 -6.73
N VAL A 9 -27.92 -12.61 -7.36
CA VAL A 9 -28.04 -12.59 -8.83
C VAL A 9 -27.16 -11.50 -9.43
N VAL A 10 -27.24 -10.26 -8.92
CA VAL A 10 -26.41 -9.13 -9.39
C VAL A 10 -24.93 -9.43 -9.21
N PHE A 11 -24.55 -9.99 -8.05
CA PHE A 11 -23.17 -10.41 -7.76
C PHE A 11 -22.65 -11.41 -8.80
N VAL A 12 -23.38 -12.52 -9.01
CA VAL A 12 -22.96 -13.59 -9.93
C VAL A 12 -22.91 -13.10 -11.38
N VAL A 13 -23.92 -12.34 -11.82
CA VAL A 13 -23.97 -11.79 -13.18
C VAL A 13 -22.81 -10.83 -13.43
N THR A 14 -22.50 -9.96 -12.49
CA THR A 14 -21.38 -9.01 -12.60
C THR A 14 -20.05 -9.76 -12.67
N LEU A 15 -19.83 -10.73 -11.78
CA LEU A 15 -18.58 -11.51 -11.75
C LEU A 15 -18.39 -12.32 -13.05
N LEU A 16 -19.43 -12.99 -13.52
CA LEU A 16 -19.41 -13.72 -14.81
C LEU A 16 -19.19 -12.78 -16.00
N GLY A 17 -19.75 -11.56 -15.96
CA GLY A 17 -19.52 -10.54 -16.96
C GLY A 17 -18.06 -10.10 -17.04
N VAL A 18 -17.42 -9.84 -15.89
CA VAL A 18 -15.99 -9.53 -15.81
C VAL A 18 -15.14 -10.69 -16.34
N MET A 19 -15.43 -11.92 -15.92
CA MET A 19 -14.72 -13.11 -16.42
C MET A 19 -14.87 -13.26 -17.93
N ALA A 20 -16.08 -13.08 -18.48
CA ALA A 20 -16.34 -13.16 -19.91
C ALA A 20 -15.49 -12.14 -20.69
N VAL A 21 -15.40 -10.88 -20.21
CA VAL A 21 -14.54 -9.86 -20.82
C VAL A 21 -13.07 -10.30 -20.81
N GLY A 22 -12.56 -10.84 -19.71
CA GLY A 22 -11.20 -11.37 -19.63
C GLY A 22 -10.95 -12.49 -20.65
N PHE A 23 -11.87 -13.45 -20.76
CA PHE A 23 -11.80 -14.54 -21.74
C PHE A 23 -11.80 -14.04 -23.18
N PHE A 24 -12.70 -13.11 -23.52
CA PHE A 24 -12.81 -12.60 -24.88
C PHE A 24 -11.64 -11.70 -25.28
N ALA A 25 -11.11 -10.90 -24.34
CA ALA A 25 -9.98 -10.02 -24.58
C ALA A 25 -8.69 -10.78 -24.89
N GLY A 26 -8.47 -11.95 -24.26
CA GLY A 26 -7.25 -12.74 -24.39
C GLY A 26 -7.31 -13.89 -25.41
N ARG A 27 -8.33 -13.97 -26.28
CA ARG A 27 -8.50 -15.13 -27.21
C ARG A 27 -7.49 -15.22 -28.35
N GLN A 28 -6.74 -14.17 -28.66
CA GLN A 28 -5.88 -14.06 -29.84
C GLN A 28 -4.41 -13.79 -29.49
N GLU A 29 -3.92 -14.40 -28.44
CA GLU A 29 -2.53 -14.21 -28.03
C GLU A 29 -1.66 -15.33 -28.64
N GLU A 30 -0.94 -14.99 -29.71
CA GLU A 30 -0.10 -15.93 -30.47
C GLU A 30 1.36 -15.85 -30.10
N THR A 31 1.83 -14.67 -29.68
CA THR A 31 3.24 -14.44 -29.34
C THR A 31 3.45 -14.25 -27.83
N SER A 32 4.68 -14.43 -27.38
CA SER A 32 5.06 -14.14 -25.99
C SER A 32 4.90 -12.66 -25.65
N GLU A 33 5.08 -11.75 -26.63
CA GLU A 33 4.84 -10.31 -26.46
C GLU A 33 3.35 -10.00 -26.28
N ASP A 34 2.47 -10.68 -27.00
CA ASP A 34 1.02 -10.54 -26.79
C ASP A 34 0.63 -10.99 -25.39
N TYR A 35 1.11 -12.15 -24.96
CA TYR A 35 0.74 -12.75 -23.69
C TYR A 35 1.28 -11.96 -22.47
N PHE A 36 2.55 -11.55 -22.48
CA PHE A 36 3.20 -10.92 -21.33
C PHE A 36 3.15 -9.39 -21.35
N LEU A 37 3.01 -8.74 -22.54
CA LEU A 37 2.99 -7.29 -22.70
C LEU A 37 1.76 -6.76 -23.47
N ALA A 38 0.73 -7.58 -23.66
CA ALA A 38 -0.47 -7.23 -24.41
C ALA A 38 -0.18 -6.64 -25.81
N GLY A 39 0.87 -7.18 -26.48
CA GLY A 39 1.32 -6.74 -27.80
C GLY A 39 1.74 -5.28 -27.86
N LYS A 40 2.05 -4.64 -26.72
CA LYS A 40 2.31 -3.20 -26.60
C LYS A 40 1.22 -2.32 -27.22
N GLY A 41 -0.04 -2.75 -27.10
CA GLY A 41 -1.20 -2.10 -27.70
C GLY A 41 -2.08 -1.31 -26.73
N ILE A 42 -1.74 -1.25 -25.43
CA ILE A 42 -2.55 -0.64 -24.39
C ILE A 42 -2.60 0.89 -24.58
N ARG A 43 -3.82 1.46 -24.60
CA ARG A 43 -4.04 2.90 -24.61
C ARG A 43 -4.03 3.48 -23.20
N TRP A 44 -3.94 4.80 -23.08
CA TRP A 44 -3.87 5.51 -21.79
C TRP A 44 -4.96 5.12 -20.79
N PHE A 45 -6.20 4.93 -21.23
CA PHE A 45 -7.31 4.53 -20.34
C PHE A 45 -7.13 3.11 -19.78
N GLY A 46 -6.58 2.17 -20.59
CA GLY A 46 -6.21 0.84 -20.15
C GLY A 46 -5.06 0.88 -19.13
N VAL A 47 -4.04 1.71 -19.38
CA VAL A 47 -2.96 1.93 -18.43
C VAL A 47 -3.48 2.53 -17.12
N ALA A 48 -4.33 3.57 -17.20
CA ALA A 48 -4.91 4.24 -16.05
C ALA A 48 -5.76 3.28 -15.20
N GLY A 49 -6.74 2.62 -15.84
CA GLY A 49 -7.64 1.70 -15.16
C GLY A 49 -6.92 0.48 -14.59
N SER A 50 -5.94 -0.07 -15.31
CA SER A 50 -5.20 -1.23 -14.82
C SER A 50 -4.23 -0.86 -13.68
N ILE A 51 -3.52 0.28 -13.75
CA ILE A 51 -2.68 0.76 -12.64
C ILE A 51 -3.54 1.04 -11.41
N PHE A 52 -4.68 1.71 -11.59
CA PHE A 52 -5.60 2.01 -10.50
C PHE A 52 -6.21 0.72 -9.92
N GLY A 53 -6.81 -0.14 -10.75
CA GLY A 53 -7.47 -1.38 -10.33
C GLY A 53 -6.53 -2.38 -9.65
N SER A 54 -5.30 -2.54 -10.18
CA SER A 54 -4.30 -3.42 -9.57
C SER A 54 -3.76 -2.89 -8.24
N ASN A 55 -3.75 -1.57 -8.05
CA ASN A 55 -3.30 -0.95 -6.80
C ASN A 55 -4.46 -0.86 -5.79
N VAL A 56 -5.65 -0.40 -6.23
CA VAL A 56 -6.82 -0.24 -5.36
C VAL A 56 -7.55 -1.57 -5.21
N SER A 57 -7.08 -2.36 -4.27
CA SER A 57 -7.63 -3.67 -3.92
C SER A 57 -8.56 -3.60 -2.71
N ALA A 58 -9.02 -4.76 -2.25
CA ALA A 58 -9.70 -4.86 -0.95
C ALA A 58 -8.90 -4.24 0.20
N ASN A 59 -7.56 -4.25 0.12
CA ASN A 59 -6.72 -3.57 1.09
C ASN A 59 -7.02 -2.07 1.21
N HIS A 60 -7.50 -1.42 0.16
CA HIS A 60 -7.89 -0.01 0.19
C HIS A 60 -9.30 0.16 0.74
N MET A 61 -10.26 -0.65 0.26
CA MET A 61 -11.66 -0.53 0.67
C MET A 61 -11.91 -1.03 2.09
N VAL A 62 -11.20 -2.07 2.51
CA VAL A 62 -11.34 -2.67 3.85
C VAL A 62 -10.23 -2.18 4.76
N GLY A 63 -8.96 -2.35 4.35
CA GLY A 63 -7.81 -2.03 5.18
C GLY A 63 -7.62 -0.53 5.42
N MET A 64 -7.58 0.31 4.37
CA MET A 64 -7.38 1.75 4.56
C MET A 64 -8.59 2.45 5.19
N LEU A 65 -9.80 1.99 4.89
CA LEU A 65 -11.00 2.48 5.58
C LEU A 65 -10.93 2.12 7.07
N GLY A 66 -10.52 0.89 7.39
CA GLY A 66 -10.28 0.45 8.76
C GLY A 66 -9.19 1.25 9.48
N VAL A 67 -8.10 1.62 8.79
CA VAL A 67 -7.07 2.53 9.34
C VAL A 67 -7.63 3.93 9.54
N GLY A 68 -8.44 4.45 8.60
CA GLY A 68 -9.16 5.71 8.76
C GLY A 68 -10.04 5.73 10.01
N PHE A 69 -10.71 4.61 10.29
CA PHE A 69 -11.52 4.43 11.49
C PHE A 69 -10.67 4.36 12.77
N SER A 70 -9.59 3.59 12.79
CA SER A 70 -8.78 3.34 13.99
C SER A 70 -7.76 4.45 14.25
N ILE A 71 -6.97 4.86 13.26
CA ILE A 71 -5.92 5.87 13.38
C ILE A 71 -6.45 7.23 12.94
N GLY A 72 -6.97 7.35 11.71
CA GLY A 72 -7.50 8.59 11.17
C GLY A 72 -7.00 8.92 9.77
N PHE A 73 -7.12 10.20 9.40
CA PHE A 73 -6.84 10.72 8.07
C PHE A 73 -5.34 10.71 7.71
N ALA A 74 -4.45 10.52 8.70
CA ALA A 74 -3.00 10.34 8.50
C ALA A 74 -2.65 9.22 7.51
N GLN A 75 -3.50 8.19 7.39
CA GLN A 75 -3.37 7.14 6.37
C GLN A 75 -3.32 7.70 4.93
N SER A 76 -3.87 8.88 4.69
CA SER A 76 -3.89 9.52 3.36
C SER A 76 -2.50 9.80 2.79
N HIS A 77 -1.46 9.82 3.62
CA HIS A 77 -0.08 9.92 3.15
C HIS A 77 0.31 8.83 2.15
N PHE A 78 -0.26 7.61 2.26
CA PHE A 78 -0.04 6.54 1.29
C PHE A 78 -0.54 6.88 -0.10
N GLU A 79 -1.60 7.68 -0.20
CA GLU A 79 -2.18 8.09 -1.48
C GLU A 79 -1.55 9.37 -2.00
N LEU A 80 -1.34 10.36 -1.13
CA LEU A 80 -0.75 11.64 -1.48
C LEU A 80 0.73 11.50 -1.86
N GLY A 81 1.50 10.72 -1.08
CA GLY A 81 2.90 10.44 -1.38
C GLY A 81 3.10 9.61 -2.65
N ALA A 82 2.13 8.75 -3.01
CA ALA A 82 2.16 7.97 -4.24
C ALA A 82 2.30 8.83 -5.49
N ILE A 83 1.79 10.07 -5.48
CA ILE A 83 1.89 11.00 -6.60
C ILE A 83 3.35 11.28 -6.94
N ALA A 84 4.21 11.48 -5.95
CA ALA A 84 5.65 11.66 -6.19
C ALA A 84 6.29 10.43 -6.88
N GLY A 85 5.93 9.22 -6.41
CA GLY A 85 6.39 7.97 -7.02
C GLY A 85 5.90 7.77 -8.46
N LEU A 86 4.62 8.08 -8.74
CA LEU A 86 4.04 8.03 -10.09
C LEU A 86 4.72 9.00 -11.04
N LEU A 87 4.99 10.23 -10.61
CA LEU A 87 5.68 11.23 -11.42
C LEU A 87 7.16 10.87 -11.65
N LEU A 88 7.82 10.30 -10.65
CA LEU A 88 9.17 9.75 -10.83
C LEU A 88 9.16 8.57 -11.83
N MET A 89 8.13 7.73 -11.80
CA MET A 89 7.95 6.70 -12.83
C MET A 89 7.80 7.32 -14.21
N CYS A 90 6.95 8.34 -14.40
CA CYS A 90 6.70 8.99 -15.67
C CYS A 90 7.96 9.60 -16.31
N TYR A 91 8.74 10.31 -15.50
CA TYR A 91 9.82 11.16 -16.02
C TYR A 91 11.24 10.66 -15.70
N GLY A 92 11.37 9.82 -14.65
CA GLY A 92 12.65 9.22 -14.26
C GLY A 92 12.88 7.84 -14.85
N PHE A 93 11.97 6.89 -14.58
CA PHE A 93 12.18 5.49 -14.91
C PHE A 93 11.71 5.11 -16.33
N LEU A 94 10.49 5.46 -16.68
CA LEU A 94 9.84 5.04 -17.92
C LEU A 94 10.59 5.42 -19.20
N PRO A 95 11.23 6.61 -19.31
CA PRO A 95 12.04 6.96 -20.49
C PRO A 95 13.18 5.97 -20.73
N VAL A 96 13.84 5.52 -19.67
CA VAL A 96 14.93 4.52 -19.74
C VAL A 96 14.38 3.16 -20.14
N TYR A 97 13.34 2.71 -19.48
CA TYR A 97 12.76 1.38 -19.71
C TYR A 97 12.22 1.22 -21.13
N ARG A 98 11.55 2.21 -21.65
CA ARG A 98 11.01 2.17 -23.01
C ARG A 98 12.08 2.28 -24.10
N LYS A 99 13.13 3.09 -23.91
CA LYS A 99 14.26 3.16 -24.85
C LYS A 99 15.02 1.83 -24.94
N LEU A 100 15.10 1.11 -23.84
CA LEU A 100 15.70 -0.23 -23.80
C LEU A 100 14.75 -1.35 -24.27
N ASN A 101 13.49 -1.04 -24.58
CA ASN A 101 12.48 -2.00 -25.04
C ASN A 101 12.38 -3.24 -24.13
N LEU A 102 12.26 -3.01 -22.83
CA LEU A 102 12.29 -4.09 -21.83
C LEU A 102 10.99 -4.90 -21.81
N TYR A 103 11.11 -6.19 -21.55
CA TYR A 103 10.02 -7.08 -21.14
C TYR A 103 9.82 -7.08 -19.64
N THR A 104 10.93 -7.12 -18.90
CA THR A 104 10.94 -7.16 -17.45
C THR A 104 11.91 -6.13 -16.89
N LEU A 105 11.70 -5.73 -15.65
CA LEU A 105 12.61 -4.80 -14.97
C LEU A 105 13.96 -5.45 -14.61
N SER A 106 13.98 -6.76 -14.44
CA SER A 106 15.21 -7.54 -14.28
C SER A 106 16.15 -7.43 -15.48
N GLU A 107 15.61 -7.30 -16.72
CA GLU A 107 16.42 -7.04 -17.92
C GLU A 107 17.15 -5.70 -17.85
N TYR A 108 16.54 -4.67 -17.20
CA TYR A 108 17.24 -3.41 -16.96
C TYR A 108 18.51 -3.64 -16.14
N LEU A 109 18.40 -4.38 -15.03
CA LEU A 109 19.54 -4.65 -14.16
C LEU A 109 20.63 -5.48 -14.89
N GLU A 110 20.23 -6.41 -15.76
CA GLU A 110 21.19 -7.13 -16.60
C GLU A 110 21.94 -6.20 -17.55
N ARG A 111 21.21 -5.36 -18.29
CA ARG A 111 21.84 -4.41 -19.24
C ARG A 111 22.70 -3.37 -18.55
N ARG A 112 22.36 -3.03 -17.30
CA ARG A 112 23.09 -2.04 -16.53
C ARG A 112 24.27 -2.63 -15.76
N TYR A 113 24.13 -3.86 -15.23
CA TYR A 113 25.10 -4.47 -14.33
C TYR A 113 25.55 -5.87 -14.77
N GLY A 114 24.63 -6.77 -15.09
CA GLY A 114 24.91 -8.14 -15.48
C GLY A 114 23.87 -9.15 -15.04
N GLY A 115 24.03 -10.41 -15.46
CA GLY A 115 23.02 -11.46 -15.27
C GLY A 115 22.70 -11.79 -13.80
N GLU A 116 23.68 -11.68 -12.90
CA GLU A 116 23.50 -12.00 -11.48
C GLU A 116 22.53 -10.99 -10.80
N SER A 117 22.63 -9.71 -11.13
CA SER A 117 21.69 -8.71 -10.61
C SER A 117 20.28 -8.93 -11.15
N ARG A 118 20.13 -9.42 -12.39
CA ARG A 118 18.86 -9.88 -12.97
C ARG A 118 18.25 -11.00 -12.13
N LEU A 119 19.03 -12.04 -11.85
CA LEU A 119 18.57 -13.21 -11.10
C LEU A 119 18.17 -12.85 -9.66
N LEU A 120 19.00 -12.06 -8.96
CA LEU A 120 18.69 -11.62 -7.59
C LEU A 120 17.37 -10.86 -7.53
N TYR A 121 17.18 -9.90 -8.42
CA TYR A 121 15.91 -9.16 -8.50
C TYR A 121 14.74 -10.08 -8.84
N ALA A 122 14.89 -10.98 -9.84
CA ALA A 122 13.84 -11.90 -10.25
C ALA A 122 13.37 -12.77 -9.08
N LEU A 123 14.30 -13.35 -8.31
CA LEU A 123 13.99 -14.18 -7.14
C LEU A 123 13.26 -13.37 -6.05
N ILE A 124 13.78 -12.19 -5.69
CA ILE A 124 13.17 -11.32 -4.68
C ILE A 124 11.76 -10.92 -5.10
N MET A 125 11.57 -10.53 -6.37
CA MET A 125 10.25 -10.09 -6.84
C MET A 125 9.23 -11.22 -6.89
N VAL A 126 9.63 -12.43 -7.29
CA VAL A 126 8.75 -13.60 -7.22
C VAL A 126 8.35 -13.89 -5.77
N ILE A 127 9.29 -13.83 -4.82
CA ILE A 127 9.01 -14.01 -3.39
C ILE A 127 8.04 -12.95 -2.90
N ILE A 128 8.27 -11.66 -3.19
CA ILE A 128 7.39 -10.57 -2.76
C ILE A 128 5.99 -10.77 -3.33
N MET A 129 5.86 -10.99 -4.63
CA MET A 129 4.54 -11.14 -5.27
C MET A 129 3.79 -12.37 -4.78
N ALA A 130 4.47 -13.51 -4.67
CA ALA A 130 3.84 -14.77 -4.31
C ALA A 130 3.48 -14.84 -2.81
N PHE A 131 4.44 -14.53 -1.93
CA PHE A 131 4.29 -14.75 -0.48
C PHE A 131 3.78 -13.53 0.27
N VAL A 132 4.29 -12.34 -0.06
CA VAL A 132 4.01 -11.13 0.72
C VAL A 132 2.73 -10.42 0.23
N GLN A 133 2.33 -10.61 -1.03
CA GLN A 133 1.21 -9.87 -1.62
C GLN A 133 0.01 -10.74 -2.02
N MET A 134 0.22 -11.86 -2.75
CA MET A 134 -0.89 -12.72 -3.20
C MET A 134 -1.58 -13.45 -2.04
N VAL A 135 -0.82 -14.05 -1.12
CA VAL A 135 -1.38 -14.79 0.02
C VAL A 135 -2.29 -13.90 0.88
N PRO A 136 -1.82 -12.69 1.30
CA PRO A 136 -2.67 -11.72 1.97
C PRO A 136 -3.88 -11.26 1.17
N GLY A 137 -3.75 -11.12 -0.14
CA GLY A 137 -4.86 -10.76 -1.02
C GLY A 137 -6.00 -11.79 -0.96
N LEU A 138 -5.66 -13.08 -1.08
CA LEU A 138 -6.62 -14.19 -0.92
C LEU A 138 -7.25 -14.21 0.47
N TYR A 139 -6.45 -14.02 1.51
CA TYR A 139 -6.89 -13.99 2.91
C TYR A 139 -7.94 -12.90 3.15
N ILE A 140 -7.61 -11.63 2.83
CA ILE A 140 -8.54 -10.50 3.02
C ILE A 140 -9.79 -10.72 2.19
N GLY A 141 -9.63 -11.21 0.95
CA GLY A 141 -10.73 -11.50 0.07
C GLY A 141 -11.71 -12.50 0.65
N ALA A 142 -11.23 -13.66 1.05
CA ALA A 142 -12.05 -14.72 1.62
C ALA A 142 -12.73 -14.30 2.93
N ARG A 143 -11.96 -13.63 3.82
CA ARG A 143 -12.50 -13.11 5.08
C ARG A 143 -13.62 -12.10 4.85
N THR A 144 -13.43 -11.17 3.92
CA THR A 144 -14.44 -10.14 3.60
C THR A 144 -15.72 -10.78 3.04
N VAL A 145 -15.58 -11.79 2.18
CA VAL A 145 -16.76 -12.54 1.66
C VAL A 145 -17.49 -13.24 2.80
N CYS A 146 -16.76 -13.89 3.73
CA CYS A 146 -17.37 -14.51 4.90
C CYS A 146 -18.21 -13.51 5.72
N VAL A 147 -17.67 -12.31 5.97
CA VAL A 147 -18.37 -11.26 6.72
C VAL A 147 -19.61 -10.78 5.96
N LEU A 148 -19.51 -10.52 4.66
CA LEU A 148 -20.65 -10.07 3.83
C LEU A 148 -21.75 -11.12 3.71
N MET A 149 -21.40 -12.40 3.72
CA MET A 149 -22.37 -13.50 3.67
C MET A 149 -22.95 -13.86 5.04
N GLY A 150 -22.47 -13.24 6.10
CA GLY A 150 -22.93 -13.50 7.47
C GLY A 150 -22.48 -14.84 8.03
N GLU A 151 -21.43 -15.43 7.47
CA GLU A 151 -20.87 -16.72 7.91
C GLU A 151 -19.87 -16.53 9.09
N MET A 152 -20.32 -15.78 10.11
CA MET A 152 -19.64 -15.59 11.38
C MET A 152 -20.31 -16.43 12.47
N ALA A 153 -19.55 -17.20 13.23
CA ALA A 153 -20.06 -17.97 14.36
C ALA A 153 -19.73 -17.23 15.66
N MET A 154 -20.74 -17.08 16.52
CA MET A 154 -20.49 -16.70 17.91
C MET A 154 -19.77 -17.87 18.59
N VAL A 155 -18.52 -17.66 18.96
CA VAL A 155 -17.77 -18.64 19.77
C VAL A 155 -17.66 -18.03 21.16
N THR A 156 -18.43 -18.57 22.08
CA THR A 156 -18.12 -18.49 23.51
C THR A 156 -16.91 -19.38 23.73
N GLU A 157 -15.78 -18.86 24.18
CA GLU A 157 -14.68 -19.70 24.63
C GLU A 157 -15.22 -20.61 25.74
N PRO A 158 -14.89 -21.91 25.74
CA PRO A 158 -15.28 -22.81 26.83
C PRO A 158 -14.50 -22.38 28.07
N GLY A 159 -15.06 -21.42 28.79
CA GLY A 159 -14.64 -21.09 30.15
C GLY A 159 -15.15 -22.13 31.07
N SER A 160 -14.24 -22.92 31.68
CA SER A 160 -14.40 -23.76 32.85
C SER A 160 -15.74 -24.51 32.95
N THR A 161 -15.70 -25.80 32.69
CA THR A 161 -16.69 -26.77 33.11
C THR A 161 -17.01 -26.56 34.60
N ASP A 162 -18.19 -26.04 34.84
CA ASP A 162 -18.82 -26.04 36.15
C ASP A 162 -19.18 -27.50 36.47
N THR A 163 -18.29 -28.20 37.15
CA THR A 163 -18.63 -29.46 37.83
C THR A 163 -19.26 -29.06 39.14
N GLY A 164 -20.58 -29.10 39.14
CA GLY A 164 -21.35 -28.93 40.37
C GLY A 164 -20.94 -29.95 41.43
N ASP A 165 -20.53 -29.44 42.57
CA ASP A 165 -20.68 -30.11 43.84
C ASP A 165 -21.01 -29.08 44.92
N ALA A 166 -22.19 -29.21 45.44
CA ALA A 166 -22.71 -28.40 46.52
C ALA A 166 -21.98 -28.76 47.84
N ALA A 167 -21.16 -27.84 48.32
CA ALA A 167 -20.68 -27.88 49.70
C ALA A 167 -21.00 -26.57 50.41
N VAL A 168 -21.86 -26.68 51.38
CA VAL A 168 -22.17 -25.65 52.38
C VAL A 168 -20.91 -25.32 53.16
N VAL A 169 -20.46 -24.05 53.13
CA VAL A 169 -19.48 -23.53 54.09
C VAL A 169 -19.87 -22.13 54.56
N THR A 170 -19.89 -22.05 55.84
CA THR A 170 -20.15 -20.99 56.80
C THR A 170 -19.38 -19.70 56.52
N GLN A 171 -20.05 -18.58 56.76
CA GLN A 171 -19.50 -17.21 56.80
C GLN A 171 -18.38 -17.09 57.84
N THR A 172 -17.27 -16.52 57.41
CA THR A 172 -16.50 -15.44 58.10
C THR A 172 -15.28 -15.11 57.27
N ALA A 173 -15.18 -13.85 56.79
CA ALA A 173 -14.02 -13.02 56.74
C ALA A 173 -14.02 -12.01 55.54
N VAL A 174 -13.80 -10.75 55.88
CA VAL A 174 -13.21 -9.61 55.16
C VAL A 174 -13.59 -9.41 53.66
N PRO A 175 -14.08 -8.26 53.24
CA PRO A 175 -14.46 -7.99 51.86
C PRO A 175 -13.17 -7.78 51.00
N THR A 176 -12.75 -8.85 50.38
CA THR A 176 -11.86 -8.77 49.23
C THR A 176 -12.67 -8.14 48.08
N VAL A 177 -12.11 -7.10 47.48
CA VAL A 177 -12.66 -6.47 46.29
C VAL A 177 -12.90 -7.52 45.24
N SER A 178 -14.17 -7.92 45.08
CA SER A 178 -14.58 -8.83 44.02
C SER A 178 -14.23 -8.24 42.69
N SER A 179 -13.28 -8.85 41.99
CA SER A 179 -13.09 -8.66 40.57
C SER A 179 -14.42 -9.02 39.88
N THR A 180 -15.23 -8.04 39.55
CA THR A 180 -16.29 -8.20 38.57
C THR A 180 -15.62 -8.61 37.28
N ALA A 181 -15.56 -9.90 37.01
CA ALA A 181 -15.28 -10.43 35.71
C ALA A 181 -16.30 -9.77 34.75
N GLN A 182 -15.87 -8.79 33.99
CA GLN A 182 -16.67 -8.30 32.89
C GLN A 182 -16.96 -9.52 31.99
N PRO A 183 -18.21 -9.74 31.57
CA PRO A 183 -18.50 -10.79 30.61
C PRO A 183 -17.59 -10.57 29.41
N GLN A 184 -16.67 -11.49 29.12
CA GLN A 184 -15.89 -11.46 27.88
C GLN A 184 -16.89 -11.41 26.73
N ALA A 185 -16.91 -10.31 25.99
CA ALA A 185 -17.79 -10.14 24.85
C ALA A 185 -17.53 -11.32 23.89
N ALA A 186 -18.56 -12.08 23.57
CA ALA A 186 -18.50 -13.17 22.63
C ALA A 186 -17.88 -12.65 21.32
N GLN A 187 -16.72 -13.18 20.94
CA GLN A 187 -16.06 -12.78 19.70
C GLN A 187 -16.68 -13.55 18.53
N GLU A 188 -17.18 -12.83 17.54
CA GLU A 188 -17.58 -13.43 16.29
C GLU A 188 -16.35 -13.93 15.54
N LYS A 189 -16.26 -15.25 15.34
CA LYS A 189 -15.19 -15.90 14.58
C LYS A 189 -15.70 -16.36 13.22
N VAL A 190 -14.86 -16.19 12.20
CA VAL A 190 -15.14 -16.67 10.84
C VAL A 190 -15.15 -18.19 10.82
N ARG A 191 -16.15 -18.81 10.19
CA ARG A 191 -16.23 -20.27 10.01
C ARG A 191 -15.14 -20.74 9.05
N THR A 192 -14.19 -21.53 9.54
CA THR A 192 -13.03 -22.00 8.76
C THR A 192 -13.41 -22.72 7.47
N SER A 193 -14.51 -23.51 7.44
CA SER A 193 -14.94 -24.21 6.23
C SER A 193 -15.33 -23.29 5.09
N TYR A 194 -16.05 -22.20 5.38
CA TYR A 194 -16.42 -21.20 4.38
C TYR A 194 -15.20 -20.37 3.95
N TYR A 195 -14.33 -20.01 4.90
CA TYR A 195 -13.08 -19.32 4.57
C TYR A 195 -12.25 -20.12 3.57
N VAL A 196 -12.01 -21.41 3.82
CA VAL A 196 -11.27 -22.29 2.89
C VAL A 196 -11.96 -22.37 1.53
N ALA A 197 -13.31 -22.55 1.51
CA ALA A 197 -14.05 -22.60 0.26
C ALA A 197 -13.91 -21.30 -0.55
N PHE A 198 -13.96 -20.13 0.09
CA PHE A 198 -13.79 -18.85 -0.59
C PHE A 198 -12.35 -18.59 -1.04
N VAL A 199 -11.33 -18.98 -0.27
CA VAL A 199 -9.92 -18.92 -0.71
C VAL A 199 -9.74 -19.71 -2.00
N ILE A 200 -10.26 -20.95 -2.05
CA ILE A 200 -10.17 -21.81 -3.24
C ILE A 200 -10.97 -21.19 -4.41
N ALA A 201 -12.19 -20.75 -4.17
CA ALA A 201 -13.05 -20.17 -5.22
C ALA A 201 -12.40 -18.92 -5.84
N LEU A 202 -11.93 -17.98 -5.02
CA LEU A 202 -11.26 -16.77 -5.49
C LEU A 202 -9.99 -17.10 -6.29
N GLY A 203 -9.17 -18.02 -5.80
CA GLY A 203 -7.95 -18.46 -6.48
C GLY A 203 -8.25 -19.10 -7.84
N VAL A 204 -9.25 -20.00 -7.93
CA VAL A 204 -9.66 -20.64 -9.19
C VAL A 204 -10.22 -19.62 -10.17
N ILE A 205 -11.06 -18.68 -9.72
CA ILE A 205 -11.62 -17.62 -10.56
C ILE A 205 -10.50 -16.75 -11.14
N ALA A 206 -9.59 -16.22 -10.30
CA ALA A 206 -8.47 -15.38 -10.75
C ALA A 206 -7.57 -16.12 -11.75
N ALA A 207 -7.19 -17.36 -11.46
CA ALA A 207 -6.33 -18.13 -12.34
C ALA A 207 -6.98 -18.44 -13.69
N SER A 208 -8.29 -18.70 -13.73
CA SER A 208 -8.99 -19.20 -14.91
C SER A 208 -8.86 -18.31 -16.15
N TYR A 209 -9.12 -17.01 -16.04
CA TYR A 209 -9.02 -16.07 -17.16
C TYR A 209 -7.60 -15.55 -17.39
N THR A 210 -6.79 -15.45 -16.32
CA THR A 210 -5.38 -15.03 -16.42
C THR A 210 -4.54 -16.04 -17.19
N ILE A 211 -4.74 -17.36 -16.98
CA ILE A 211 -4.08 -18.43 -17.71
C ILE A 211 -4.35 -18.34 -19.22
N ILE A 212 -5.56 -17.94 -19.61
CA ILE A 212 -5.97 -17.92 -21.02
C ILE A 212 -5.51 -16.64 -21.69
N GLY A 213 -5.71 -15.49 -21.06
CA GLY A 213 -5.62 -14.21 -21.72
C GLY A 213 -4.44 -13.31 -21.32
N GLY A 214 -3.52 -13.78 -20.48
CA GLY A 214 -2.30 -13.03 -20.11
C GLY A 214 -2.58 -11.57 -19.67
N LEU A 215 -1.64 -10.67 -19.95
CA LEU A 215 -1.72 -9.27 -19.54
C LEU A 215 -2.91 -8.52 -20.15
N LYS A 216 -3.30 -8.86 -21.38
CA LYS A 216 -4.40 -8.17 -22.06
C LYS A 216 -5.73 -8.42 -21.35
N ALA A 217 -6.01 -9.67 -20.96
CA ALA A 217 -7.19 -10.01 -20.18
C ALA A 217 -7.20 -9.25 -18.84
N VAL A 218 -6.05 -9.27 -18.13
CA VAL A 218 -5.88 -8.56 -16.85
C VAL A 218 -6.18 -7.06 -17.00
N VAL A 219 -5.64 -6.37 -18.00
CA VAL A 219 -5.87 -4.94 -18.20
C VAL A 219 -7.34 -4.61 -18.46
N TYR A 220 -8.05 -5.39 -19.26
CA TYR A 220 -9.47 -5.12 -19.55
C TYR A 220 -10.38 -5.42 -18.35
N THR A 221 -10.10 -6.49 -17.61
CA THR A 221 -10.84 -6.79 -16.36
C THR A 221 -10.55 -5.72 -15.30
N ASP A 222 -9.29 -5.26 -15.14
CA ASP A 222 -8.90 -4.20 -14.23
C ASP A 222 -9.67 -2.91 -14.48
N VAL A 223 -9.86 -2.50 -15.74
CA VAL A 223 -10.63 -1.28 -16.08
C VAL A 223 -12.08 -1.37 -15.57
N ILE A 224 -12.74 -2.51 -15.78
CA ILE A 224 -14.14 -2.70 -15.33
C ILE A 224 -14.18 -2.75 -13.80
N GLN A 225 -13.28 -3.49 -13.18
CA GLN A 225 -13.19 -3.62 -11.74
C GLN A 225 -12.86 -2.27 -11.07
N SER A 226 -12.04 -1.43 -11.70
CA SER A 226 -11.78 -0.05 -11.27
C SER A 226 -13.03 0.81 -11.23
N VAL A 227 -13.89 0.70 -12.25
CA VAL A 227 -15.16 1.43 -12.28
C VAL A 227 -16.11 0.94 -11.20
N LEU A 228 -16.20 -0.38 -11.00
CA LEU A 228 -17.06 -0.98 -9.98
C LEU A 228 -16.63 -0.59 -8.56
N ILE A 229 -15.31 -0.60 -8.28
CA ILE A 229 -14.80 -0.25 -6.95
C ILE A 229 -14.96 1.25 -6.65
N LEU A 230 -14.74 2.12 -7.64
CA LEU A 230 -14.98 3.54 -7.50
C LEU A 230 -16.46 3.81 -7.23
N PHE A 231 -17.34 3.20 -8.00
CA PHE A 231 -18.79 3.35 -7.83
C PHE A 231 -19.25 2.86 -6.45
N GLY A 232 -18.84 1.65 -6.04
CA GLY A 232 -19.18 1.09 -4.73
C GLY A 232 -18.61 1.90 -3.58
N GLY A 233 -17.32 2.29 -3.66
CA GLY A 233 -16.66 3.07 -2.64
C GLY A 233 -17.27 4.47 -2.46
N ILE A 234 -17.53 5.17 -3.57
CA ILE A 234 -18.18 6.49 -3.55
C ILE A 234 -19.59 6.38 -2.99
N ALA A 235 -20.35 5.34 -3.36
CA ALA A 235 -21.70 5.14 -2.85
C ALA A 235 -21.72 4.92 -1.32
N VAL A 236 -20.85 4.05 -0.80
CA VAL A 236 -20.70 3.84 0.65
C VAL A 236 -20.31 5.14 1.33
N ALA A 237 -19.36 5.90 0.78
CA ALA A 237 -18.94 7.19 1.31
C ALA A 237 -20.10 8.19 1.38
N LEU A 238 -20.81 8.39 0.28
CA LEU A 238 -21.93 9.34 0.21
C LEU A 238 -23.02 9.00 1.23
N LEU A 239 -23.37 7.72 1.36
CA LEU A 239 -24.35 7.28 2.35
C LEU A 239 -23.86 7.45 3.77
N THR A 240 -22.59 7.12 4.05
CA THR A 240 -22.00 7.31 5.39
C THR A 240 -21.96 8.79 5.78
N PHE A 241 -21.52 9.65 4.86
CA PHE A 241 -21.53 11.11 5.11
C PHE A 241 -22.94 11.67 5.25
N SER A 242 -23.90 11.20 4.45
CA SER A 242 -25.29 11.63 4.53
C SER A 242 -25.90 11.26 5.89
N GLU A 243 -25.67 10.04 6.36
CA GLU A 243 -26.19 9.56 7.65
C GLU A 243 -25.56 10.33 8.83
N LEU A 244 -24.26 10.66 8.76
CA LEU A 244 -23.58 11.47 9.75
C LEU A 244 -24.05 12.96 9.75
N GLY A 245 -24.68 13.42 8.69
CA GLY A 245 -25.07 14.84 8.50
C GLY A 245 -24.08 15.67 7.69
N GLY A 246 -23.23 15.01 6.89
CA GLY A 246 -22.29 15.61 5.93
C GLY A 246 -20.88 15.81 6.45
N TRP A 247 -19.99 16.18 5.51
CA TRP A 247 -18.57 16.45 5.82
C TRP A 247 -18.39 17.55 6.86
N GLY A 248 -19.21 18.63 6.82
CA GLY A 248 -19.13 19.73 7.79
C GLY A 248 -19.44 19.28 9.21
N ARG A 249 -20.42 18.36 9.40
CA ARG A 249 -20.69 17.79 10.72
C ARG A 249 -19.53 16.93 11.22
N MET A 250 -18.93 16.11 10.35
CA MET A 250 -17.73 15.36 10.72
C MET A 250 -16.61 16.27 11.21
N MET A 251 -16.35 17.39 10.51
CA MET A 251 -15.34 18.37 10.92
C MET A 251 -15.66 19.00 12.29
N MET A 252 -16.94 19.29 12.56
CA MET A 252 -17.37 19.82 13.88
C MET A 252 -17.15 18.80 14.99
N LEU A 253 -17.50 17.54 14.75
CA LEU A 253 -17.31 16.45 15.71
C LEU A 253 -15.82 16.19 15.97
N ASP A 254 -15.01 16.24 14.92
CA ASP A 254 -13.57 16.09 15.01
C ASP A 254 -12.92 17.21 15.81
N ALA A 255 -13.30 18.46 15.55
CA ALA A 255 -12.80 19.62 16.29
C ALA A 255 -13.18 19.55 17.79
N ALA A 256 -14.33 18.98 18.12
CA ALA A 256 -14.78 18.77 19.50
C ALA A 256 -14.09 17.57 20.18
N ALA A 257 -13.49 16.64 19.41
CA ALA A 257 -12.90 15.42 19.93
C ALA A 257 -11.54 15.64 20.62
N GLY A 258 -10.90 16.80 20.48
CA GLY A 258 -9.65 17.16 21.13
C GLY A 258 -8.51 16.20 20.77
N THR A 259 -7.97 15.50 21.78
CA THR A 259 -6.88 14.52 21.56
C THR A 259 -7.30 13.31 20.72
N ASN A 260 -8.59 13.01 20.64
CA ASN A 260 -9.14 11.92 19.84
C ASN A 260 -9.53 12.34 18.42
N ALA A 261 -9.14 13.55 17.96
CA ALA A 261 -9.39 14.02 16.60
C ALA A 261 -8.73 13.09 15.57
N LYS A 262 -9.47 12.77 14.49
CA LYS A 262 -9.07 11.81 13.46
C LYS A 262 -8.74 12.44 12.11
N LEU A 263 -9.05 13.74 11.91
CA LEU A 263 -8.79 14.42 10.62
C LEU A 263 -7.36 14.96 10.49
N LYS A 264 -6.51 14.79 11.50
CA LYS A 264 -5.09 15.17 11.44
C LYS A 264 -4.36 14.32 10.42
N LEU A 265 -3.61 14.97 9.55
CA LEU A 265 -2.75 14.29 8.58
C LEU A 265 -1.40 13.86 9.20
N TYR A 266 -0.92 14.57 10.21
CA TYR A 266 0.40 14.36 10.82
C TYR A 266 0.27 13.87 12.25
N GLU A 267 0.68 12.63 12.48
CA GLU A 267 0.77 12.03 13.81
C GLU A 267 2.14 12.30 14.44
N PRO A 268 2.26 12.27 15.78
CA PRO A 268 3.53 12.49 16.48
C PRO A 268 4.69 11.64 15.96
N MET A 269 5.94 12.10 16.17
CA MET A 269 7.15 11.42 15.70
C MET A 269 7.33 10.01 16.30
N ASN A 270 6.83 9.77 17.49
CA ASN A 270 6.83 8.47 18.19
C ASN A 270 5.57 7.63 17.95
N HIS A 271 4.66 8.06 17.05
CA HIS A 271 3.47 7.28 16.73
C HIS A 271 3.88 5.90 16.17
N PRO A 272 3.29 4.78 16.68
CA PRO A 272 3.75 3.43 16.34
C PRO A 272 3.58 3.09 14.86
N ASP A 273 2.53 3.57 14.21
CA ASP A 273 2.17 3.18 12.86
C ASP A 273 2.54 4.25 11.82
N LEU A 274 2.20 5.53 12.06
CA LEU A 274 2.28 6.61 11.07
C LEU A 274 3.02 7.86 11.62
N PRO A 275 4.28 7.75 12.08
CA PRO A 275 5.04 8.91 12.53
C PRO A 275 5.27 9.89 11.38
N TRP A 276 5.02 11.20 11.57
CA TRP A 276 5.14 12.20 10.51
C TRP A 276 6.53 12.23 9.85
N THR A 277 7.58 12.04 10.62
CA THR A 277 8.95 11.96 10.10
C THR A 277 9.15 10.75 9.19
N GLY A 278 8.57 9.61 9.55
CA GLY A 278 8.61 8.38 8.77
C GLY A 278 7.83 8.51 7.47
N VAL A 279 6.60 9.07 7.52
CA VAL A 279 5.77 9.19 6.31
C VAL A 279 6.31 10.22 5.32
N LEU A 280 6.98 11.27 5.78
CA LEU A 280 7.63 12.24 4.88
C LEU A 280 8.99 11.77 4.33
N THR A 281 9.58 10.73 4.87
CA THR A 281 10.89 10.21 4.45
C THR A 281 10.82 8.77 3.94
N GLY A 282 10.63 7.80 4.83
CA GLY A 282 10.64 6.38 4.48
C GLY A 282 9.53 6.00 3.50
N LEU A 283 8.32 6.52 3.69
CA LEU A 283 7.21 6.28 2.77
C LEU A 283 7.49 6.83 1.36
N MET A 284 8.23 7.94 1.22
CA MET A 284 8.63 8.45 -0.09
C MET A 284 9.56 7.47 -0.83
N PHE A 285 10.52 6.86 -0.13
CA PHE A 285 11.34 5.80 -0.71
C PHE A 285 10.52 4.54 -1.06
N MET A 286 9.55 4.18 -0.24
CA MET A 286 8.62 3.08 -0.56
C MET A 286 7.82 3.38 -1.83
N HIS A 287 7.37 4.60 -2.03
CA HIS A 287 6.71 5.02 -3.28
C HIS A 287 7.66 4.97 -4.49
N CYS A 288 8.92 5.39 -4.32
CA CYS A 288 9.92 5.23 -5.39
C CYS A 288 10.09 3.76 -5.79
N TYR A 289 10.17 2.86 -4.80
CA TYR A 289 10.22 1.42 -5.06
C TYR A 289 8.95 0.91 -5.74
N TYR A 290 7.79 1.15 -5.12
CA TYR A 290 6.53 0.56 -5.54
C TYR A 290 6.12 0.99 -6.96
N TRP A 291 6.27 2.27 -7.28
CA TRP A 291 5.88 2.80 -8.57
C TRP A 291 6.96 2.66 -9.63
N GLY A 292 8.23 2.78 -9.27
CA GLY A 292 9.34 2.82 -10.23
C GLY A 292 10.00 1.48 -10.52
N THR A 293 9.98 0.55 -9.57
CA THR A 293 10.78 -0.69 -9.66
C THR A 293 10.00 -1.98 -9.41
N ASN A 294 8.69 -1.90 -9.22
CA ASN A 294 7.84 -3.08 -9.05
C ASN A 294 7.29 -3.54 -10.38
N GLN A 295 7.58 -4.80 -10.75
CA GLN A 295 7.24 -5.38 -12.05
C GLN A 295 5.73 -5.29 -12.35
N PHE A 296 4.86 -5.67 -11.41
CA PHE A 296 3.43 -5.76 -11.71
C PHE A 296 2.78 -4.39 -11.96
N ILE A 297 3.36 -3.30 -11.48
CA ILE A 297 2.91 -1.93 -11.80
C ILE A 297 3.51 -1.46 -13.14
N VAL A 298 4.84 -1.55 -13.26
CA VAL A 298 5.57 -1.00 -14.42
C VAL A 298 5.23 -1.74 -15.71
N GLN A 299 4.90 -3.03 -15.64
CA GLN A 299 4.56 -3.85 -16.81
C GLN A 299 3.39 -3.27 -17.62
N ARG A 300 2.40 -2.62 -16.97
CA ARG A 300 1.29 -1.94 -17.65
C ARG A 300 1.76 -0.76 -18.49
N ALA A 301 2.70 0.00 -17.97
CA ALA A 301 3.28 1.13 -18.69
C ALA A 301 4.21 0.67 -19.83
N LEU A 302 4.87 -0.49 -19.67
CA LEU A 302 5.66 -1.12 -20.74
C LEU A 302 4.78 -1.66 -21.87
N GLY A 303 3.59 -2.19 -21.54
CA GLY A 303 2.59 -2.65 -22.50
C GLY A 303 1.84 -1.53 -23.23
N ALA A 304 2.07 -0.27 -22.89
CA ALA A 304 1.43 0.86 -23.54
C ALA A 304 1.91 1.07 -24.98
N ARG A 305 0.99 1.50 -25.86
CA ARG A 305 1.25 1.75 -27.28
C ARG A 305 2.36 2.76 -27.53
N THR A 306 2.37 3.87 -26.80
CA THR A 306 3.40 4.91 -26.88
C THR A 306 3.83 5.38 -25.50
N GLY A 307 4.97 6.09 -25.42
CA GLY A 307 5.42 6.72 -24.16
C GLY A 307 4.45 7.79 -23.65
N GLY A 308 3.80 8.54 -24.55
CA GLY A 308 2.77 9.52 -24.21
C GLY A 308 1.53 8.86 -23.61
N GLU A 309 1.04 7.78 -24.24
CA GLU A 309 -0.09 6.97 -23.69
C GLU A 309 0.23 6.41 -22.31
N ALA A 310 1.45 5.94 -22.09
CA ALA A 310 1.88 5.45 -20.79
C ALA A 310 1.87 6.56 -19.73
N ARG A 311 2.49 7.71 -20.02
CA ARG A 311 2.55 8.84 -19.07
C ARG A 311 1.17 9.41 -18.77
N LEU A 312 0.35 9.62 -19.80
CA LEU A 312 -1.03 10.10 -19.61
C LEU A 312 -1.85 9.11 -18.74
N GLY A 313 -1.74 7.80 -18.99
CA GLY A 313 -2.40 6.79 -18.18
C GLY A 313 -1.96 6.81 -16.71
N ILE A 314 -0.65 6.96 -16.45
CA ILE A 314 -0.12 7.07 -15.08
C ILE A 314 -0.63 8.34 -14.38
N ILE A 315 -0.66 9.47 -15.07
CA ILE A 315 -1.15 10.75 -14.53
C ILE A 315 -2.64 10.64 -14.18
N VAL A 316 -3.45 10.06 -15.07
CA VAL A 316 -4.88 9.84 -14.82
C VAL A 316 -5.10 8.89 -13.64
N ALA A 317 -4.31 7.79 -13.53
CA ALA A 317 -4.34 6.93 -12.34
C ALA A 317 -4.01 7.72 -11.06
N GLY A 318 -3.08 8.67 -11.13
CA GLY A 318 -2.76 9.60 -10.03
C GLY A 318 -3.97 10.45 -9.61
N PHE A 319 -4.73 11.02 -10.55
CA PHE A 319 -5.96 11.76 -10.23
C PHE A 319 -7.02 10.87 -9.57
N LEU A 320 -7.20 9.64 -10.04
CA LEU A 320 -8.11 8.68 -9.41
C LEU A 320 -7.66 8.36 -7.98
N LYS A 321 -6.36 8.28 -7.72
CA LYS A 321 -5.81 8.05 -6.37
C LYS A 321 -6.10 9.19 -5.39
N LEU A 322 -6.17 10.44 -5.85
CA LEU A 322 -6.53 11.57 -5.00
C LEU A 322 -7.97 11.51 -4.47
N LEU A 323 -8.82 10.63 -5.02
CA LEU A 323 -10.18 10.41 -4.51
C LEU A 323 -10.20 9.46 -3.31
N ILE A 324 -9.20 8.56 -3.18
CA ILE A 324 -9.17 7.52 -2.13
C ILE A 324 -9.18 8.10 -0.71
N PRO A 325 -8.42 9.17 -0.39
CA PRO A 325 -8.51 9.84 0.90
C PRO A 325 -9.94 10.19 1.33
N PHE A 326 -10.80 10.52 0.39
CA PHE A 326 -12.19 10.92 0.67
C PHE A 326 -13.12 9.72 0.78
N PHE A 327 -13.16 8.85 -0.26
CA PHE A 327 -14.14 7.77 -0.29
C PHE A 327 -13.76 6.51 0.50
N ALA A 328 -12.49 6.32 0.85
CA ALA A 328 -12.07 5.21 1.71
C ALA A 328 -11.68 5.70 3.11
N ILE A 329 -10.60 6.47 3.23
CA ILE A 329 -10.06 6.87 4.54
C ILE A 329 -11.02 7.82 5.28
N GLY A 330 -11.53 8.84 4.60
CA GLY A 330 -12.51 9.78 5.14
C GLY A 330 -13.82 9.10 5.55
N THR A 331 -14.23 8.07 4.80
CA THR A 331 -15.39 7.24 5.18
C THR A 331 -15.11 6.46 6.47
N GLY A 332 -13.88 5.97 6.69
CA GLY A 332 -13.48 5.36 7.95
C GLY A 332 -13.55 6.33 9.11
N VAL A 333 -13.07 7.57 8.93
CA VAL A 333 -13.21 8.64 9.93
C VAL A 333 -14.68 8.97 10.20
N ALA A 334 -15.49 9.09 9.15
CA ALA A 334 -16.93 9.32 9.30
C ALA A 334 -17.62 8.18 10.05
N ALA A 335 -17.27 6.93 9.76
CA ALA A 335 -17.78 5.75 10.47
C ALA A 335 -17.42 5.77 11.97
N PHE A 336 -16.22 6.25 12.33
CA PHE A 336 -15.81 6.38 13.73
C PHE A 336 -16.77 7.30 14.51
N TYR A 337 -17.15 8.44 13.95
CA TYR A 337 -18.10 9.35 14.57
C TYR A 337 -19.54 8.82 14.49
N LEU A 338 -19.96 8.27 13.36
CA LEU A 338 -21.28 7.68 13.17
C LEU A 338 -21.56 6.58 14.19
N PHE A 339 -20.64 5.65 14.41
CA PHE A 339 -20.83 4.53 15.33
C PHE A 339 -20.85 4.98 16.79
N ARG A 340 -20.19 6.08 17.13
CA ARG A 340 -20.27 6.68 18.47
C ARG A 340 -21.61 7.38 18.75
N GLU A 341 -22.21 8.00 17.72
CA GLU A 341 -23.50 8.65 17.84
C GLU A 341 -24.68 7.67 17.73
N THR A 342 -24.48 6.50 17.10
CA THR A 342 -25.55 5.53 16.87
C THR A 342 -25.66 4.53 18.03
N PRO A 343 -26.81 4.49 18.76
CA PRO A 343 -26.98 3.61 19.94
C PRO A 343 -26.71 2.14 19.69
N ALA A 344 -26.99 1.64 18.47
CA ALA A 344 -26.78 0.25 18.09
C ALA A 344 -25.30 -0.17 18.14
N PHE A 345 -24.35 0.75 18.08
CA PHE A 345 -22.91 0.46 18.02
C PHE A 345 -22.15 0.83 19.30
N GLN A 346 -22.76 1.57 20.25
CA GLN A 346 -22.09 2.14 21.43
C GLN A 346 -21.40 1.09 22.33
N ASN A 347 -21.89 -0.15 22.34
CA ASN A 347 -21.35 -1.24 23.16
C ASN A 347 -20.65 -2.34 22.34
N GLN A 348 -20.36 -2.07 21.04
CA GLN A 348 -19.71 -3.05 20.17
C GLN A 348 -18.26 -2.66 19.93
N LYS A 349 -17.34 -3.63 20.11
CA LYS A 349 -15.94 -3.49 19.63
C LYS A 349 -15.90 -3.90 18.17
N ILE A 350 -15.86 -2.90 17.27
CA ILE A 350 -15.77 -3.13 15.84
C ILE A 350 -14.29 -3.17 15.44
N ALA A 351 -13.85 -4.31 14.90
CA ALA A 351 -12.49 -4.44 14.39
C ALA A 351 -12.30 -3.57 13.12
N PRO A 352 -11.13 -2.92 12.94
CA PRO A 352 -10.89 -2.04 11.80
C PRO A 352 -11.24 -2.67 10.44
N ASP A 353 -10.84 -3.92 10.21
CA ASP A 353 -11.09 -4.63 8.95
C ASP A 353 -12.56 -5.05 8.74
N THR A 354 -13.44 -4.86 9.73
CA THR A 354 -14.88 -5.15 9.61
C THR A 354 -15.75 -3.90 9.40
N VAL A 355 -15.17 -2.72 9.50
CA VAL A 355 -15.92 -1.45 9.37
C VAL A 355 -16.63 -1.33 8.04
N PHE A 356 -15.95 -1.65 6.92
CA PHE A 356 -16.55 -1.58 5.59
C PHE A 356 -17.76 -2.51 5.44
N PRO A 357 -17.68 -3.83 5.71
CA PRO A 357 -18.85 -4.70 5.63
C PRO A 357 -19.96 -4.30 6.62
N VAL A 358 -19.65 -3.76 7.80
CA VAL A 358 -20.65 -3.24 8.74
C VAL A 358 -21.39 -2.04 8.14
N LEU A 359 -20.67 -1.09 7.52
CA LEU A 359 -21.30 0.03 6.81
C LEU A 359 -22.20 -0.43 5.65
N VAL A 360 -21.74 -1.39 4.86
CA VAL A 360 -22.55 -1.95 3.77
C VAL A 360 -23.82 -2.59 4.31
N THR A 361 -23.70 -3.33 5.41
CA THR A 361 -24.85 -3.97 6.07
C THR A 361 -25.84 -2.92 6.64
N TYR A 362 -25.32 -1.92 7.29
CA TYR A 362 -26.14 -0.90 7.97
C TYR A 362 -26.82 0.06 6.99
N LEU A 363 -26.07 0.56 5.98
CA LEU A 363 -26.53 1.64 5.11
C LEU A 363 -27.13 1.16 3.78
N ILE A 364 -26.60 0.07 3.22
CA ILE A 364 -26.91 -0.36 1.85
C ILE A 364 -27.93 -1.49 1.81
N SER A 365 -27.80 -2.46 2.74
CA SER A 365 -28.70 -3.61 2.78
C SER A 365 -30.20 -3.24 2.87
N PRO A 366 -30.60 -2.20 3.64
CA PRO A 366 -31.99 -1.80 3.72
C PRO A 366 -32.59 -1.28 2.41
N LEU A 367 -31.76 -0.88 1.44
CA LEU A 367 -32.22 -0.37 0.14
C LEU A 367 -32.88 -1.47 -0.75
N GLY A 368 -32.48 -2.73 -0.58
CA GLY A 368 -33.12 -3.89 -1.20
C GLY A 368 -33.09 -3.98 -2.73
N ILE A 369 -32.21 -3.20 -3.40
CA ILE A 369 -32.16 -3.03 -4.87
C ILE A 369 -31.05 -3.80 -5.57
N GLY A 370 -30.46 -4.82 -4.94
CA GLY A 370 -29.33 -5.56 -5.49
C GLY A 370 -27.97 -4.84 -5.34
N PHE A 371 -27.94 -3.74 -4.63
CA PHE A 371 -26.78 -2.86 -4.54
C PHE A 371 -25.65 -3.45 -3.68
N VAL A 372 -26.00 -4.26 -2.67
CA VAL A 372 -25.02 -5.03 -1.88
C VAL A 372 -24.28 -6.02 -2.76
N GLY A 373 -24.99 -6.69 -3.68
CA GLY A 373 -24.40 -7.60 -4.64
C GLY A 373 -23.41 -6.92 -5.59
N LEU A 374 -23.74 -5.72 -6.07
CA LEU A 374 -22.86 -4.94 -6.94
C LEU A 374 -21.58 -4.49 -6.21
N ILE A 375 -21.70 -4.00 -4.97
CA ILE A 375 -20.56 -3.61 -4.13
C ILE A 375 -19.67 -4.81 -3.81
N ALA A 376 -20.28 -5.95 -3.45
CA ALA A 376 -19.57 -7.19 -3.21
C ALA A 376 -18.81 -7.67 -4.46
N ALA A 377 -19.43 -7.57 -5.66
CA ALA A 377 -18.79 -7.90 -6.93
C ALA A 377 -17.62 -6.95 -7.24
N GLY A 378 -17.78 -5.65 -6.98
CA GLY A 378 -16.71 -4.67 -7.12
C GLY A 378 -15.53 -4.95 -6.19
N LEU A 379 -15.82 -5.28 -4.94
CA LEU A 379 -14.78 -5.60 -3.93
C LEU A 379 -14.03 -6.90 -4.30
N ILE A 380 -14.77 -7.95 -4.68
CA ILE A 380 -14.16 -9.21 -5.12
C ILE A 380 -13.38 -8.98 -6.42
N GLY A 381 -13.94 -8.22 -7.35
CA GLY A 381 -13.22 -7.80 -8.55
C GLY A 381 -11.88 -7.14 -8.24
N ALA A 382 -11.84 -6.23 -7.28
CA ALA A 382 -10.60 -5.58 -6.86
C ALA A 382 -9.56 -6.54 -6.25
N ILE A 383 -10.02 -7.56 -5.52
CA ILE A 383 -9.16 -8.62 -5.01
C ILE A 383 -8.56 -9.41 -6.18
N LEU A 384 -9.42 -9.85 -7.10
CA LEU A 384 -9.01 -10.61 -8.28
C LEU A 384 -8.03 -9.81 -9.14
N SER A 385 -8.28 -8.51 -9.38
CA SER A 385 -7.40 -7.60 -10.13
C SER A 385 -5.98 -7.55 -9.56
N SER A 386 -5.84 -7.50 -8.26
CA SER A 386 -4.52 -7.48 -7.62
C SER A 386 -3.82 -8.84 -7.74
N ILE A 387 -4.53 -9.92 -7.49
CA ILE A 387 -3.98 -11.28 -7.52
C ILE A 387 -3.55 -11.68 -8.92
N ASP A 388 -4.37 -11.48 -9.94
CA ASP A 388 -4.07 -11.84 -11.32
C ASP A 388 -2.94 -10.98 -11.90
N SER A 389 -2.86 -9.73 -11.49
CA SER A 389 -1.76 -8.83 -11.80
C SER A 389 -0.41 -9.34 -11.29
N MET A 390 -0.38 -9.80 -10.05
CA MET A 390 0.81 -10.36 -9.41
C MET A 390 1.17 -11.72 -10.03
N MET A 391 0.18 -12.58 -10.27
CA MET A 391 0.39 -13.87 -10.95
C MET A 391 0.99 -13.70 -12.34
N ASN A 392 0.39 -12.84 -13.17
CA ASN A 392 0.87 -12.59 -14.52
C ASN A 392 2.29 -12.03 -14.51
N SER A 393 2.60 -11.13 -13.59
CA SER A 393 3.94 -10.53 -13.49
C SER A 393 4.98 -11.51 -12.94
N ALA A 394 4.64 -12.29 -11.93
CA ALA A 394 5.53 -13.33 -11.41
C ALA A 394 5.78 -14.43 -12.46
N ALA A 395 4.74 -14.85 -13.18
CA ALA A 395 4.87 -15.80 -14.29
C ALA A 395 5.74 -15.24 -15.44
N THR A 396 5.63 -13.94 -15.74
CA THR A 396 6.48 -13.27 -16.71
C THR A 396 7.95 -13.34 -16.28
N ILE A 397 8.26 -13.01 -15.03
CA ILE A 397 9.62 -13.09 -14.49
C ILE A 397 10.13 -14.54 -14.51
N ILE A 398 9.35 -15.51 -14.04
CA ILE A 398 9.74 -16.92 -14.05
C ILE A 398 10.04 -17.38 -15.48
N THR A 399 9.20 -17.01 -16.43
CA THR A 399 9.34 -17.46 -17.83
C THR A 399 10.48 -16.77 -18.55
N VAL A 400 10.54 -15.42 -18.48
CA VAL A 400 11.51 -14.64 -19.28
C VAL A 400 12.89 -14.58 -18.61
N ASP A 401 12.91 -14.41 -17.27
CA ASP A 401 14.15 -14.13 -16.55
C ASP A 401 14.83 -15.38 -16.01
N ILE A 402 14.04 -16.43 -15.71
CA ILE A 402 14.58 -17.66 -15.16
C ILE A 402 14.58 -18.76 -16.24
N TYR A 403 13.39 -19.15 -16.76
CA TYR A 403 13.29 -20.28 -17.67
C TYR A 403 14.03 -20.04 -18.99
N ARG A 404 13.66 -19.00 -19.75
CA ARG A 404 14.29 -18.67 -21.03
C ARG A 404 15.79 -18.41 -20.89
N LYS A 405 16.21 -17.75 -19.79
CA LYS A 405 17.61 -17.37 -19.63
C LYS A 405 18.52 -18.53 -19.26
N TYR A 406 18.08 -19.46 -18.41
CA TYR A 406 18.94 -20.46 -17.79
C TYR A 406 18.62 -21.92 -18.23
N PHE A 407 17.39 -22.19 -18.66
CA PHE A 407 16.96 -23.54 -19.00
C PHE A 407 16.75 -23.76 -20.51
N SER A 408 16.17 -22.81 -21.23
CA SER A 408 15.86 -22.94 -22.66
C SER A 408 16.03 -21.60 -23.38
N PRO A 409 17.27 -21.18 -23.73
CA PRO A 409 17.55 -19.92 -24.43
C PRO A 409 16.79 -19.77 -25.76
N ASP A 410 16.57 -20.87 -26.46
CA ASP A 410 15.93 -20.95 -27.77
C ASP A 410 14.43 -21.31 -27.68
N ALA A 411 13.79 -21.12 -26.50
CA ALA A 411 12.40 -21.44 -26.29
C ALA A 411 11.49 -20.70 -27.29
N THR A 412 10.58 -21.44 -27.90
CA THR A 412 9.56 -20.90 -28.81
C THR A 412 8.49 -20.12 -28.06
N ASP A 413 7.78 -19.23 -28.74
CA ASP A 413 6.66 -18.47 -28.12
C ASP A 413 5.60 -19.39 -27.49
N ARG A 414 5.26 -20.51 -28.13
CA ARG A 414 4.33 -21.51 -27.58
C ARG A 414 4.84 -22.15 -26.30
N GLU A 415 6.12 -22.41 -26.23
CA GLU A 415 6.76 -22.95 -25.01
C GLU A 415 6.78 -21.92 -23.89
N MET A 416 7.15 -20.69 -24.20
CA MET A 416 7.11 -19.55 -23.26
C MET A 416 5.70 -19.35 -22.66
N ILE A 417 4.65 -19.33 -23.50
CA ILE A 417 3.28 -19.21 -23.04
C ILE A 417 2.88 -20.43 -22.18
N ARG A 418 3.28 -21.65 -22.55
CA ARG A 418 3.01 -22.85 -21.74
C ARG A 418 3.65 -22.78 -20.37
N VAL A 419 4.92 -22.40 -20.29
CA VAL A 419 5.65 -22.22 -19.03
C VAL A 419 5.00 -21.12 -18.19
N GLY A 420 4.59 -19.99 -18.79
CA GLY A 420 3.86 -18.93 -18.13
C GLY A 420 2.56 -19.42 -17.49
N ARG A 421 1.76 -20.19 -18.23
CA ARG A 421 0.51 -20.79 -17.72
C ARG A 421 0.74 -21.74 -16.56
N LEU A 422 1.75 -22.62 -16.68
CA LEU A 422 2.12 -23.53 -15.59
C LEU A 422 2.62 -22.78 -14.35
N SER A 423 3.37 -21.70 -14.54
CA SER A 423 3.81 -20.84 -13.44
C SER A 423 2.64 -20.19 -12.72
N ILE A 424 1.61 -19.70 -13.44
CA ILE A 424 0.38 -19.15 -12.83
C ILE A 424 -0.32 -20.21 -11.98
N ILE A 425 -0.47 -21.45 -12.49
CA ILE A 425 -1.09 -22.55 -11.75
C ILE A 425 -0.29 -22.87 -10.48
N ALA A 426 1.02 -23.01 -10.59
CA ALA A 426 1.88 -23.33 -9.47
C ALA A 426 1.85 -22.23 -8.37
N LEU A 427 1.95 -20.96 -8.76
CA LEU A 427 1.89 -19.81 -7.87
C LEU A 427 0.54 -19.73 -7.15
N MET A 428 -0.57 -19.97 -7.86
CA MET A 428 -1.89 -19.93 -7.27
C MET A 428 -2.12 -21.08 -6.29
N LEU A 429 -1.74 -22.30 -6.66
CA LEU A 429 -1.84 -23.46 -5.75
C LEU A 429 -1.04 -23.21 -4.47
N MET A 430 0.18 -22.69 -4.60
CA MET A 430 0.99 -22.33 -3.45
C MET A 430 0.33 -21.26 -2.60
N ALA A 431 -0.22 -20.19 -3.20
CA ALA A 431 -0.88 -19.12 -2.49
C ALA A 431 -2.14 -19.60 -1.75
N ILE A 432 -2.94 -20.49 -2.35
CA ILE A 432 -4.10 -21.12 -1.71
C ILE A 432 -3.66 -21.94 -0.48
N VAL A 433 -2.64 -22.81 -0.64
CA VAL A 433 -2.12 -23.63 0.47
C VAL A 433 -1.65 -22.72 1.62
N MET A 434 -0.89 -21.68 1.32
CA MET A 434 -0.40 -20.77 2.36
C MET A 434 -1.53 -19.96 3.02
N ALA A 435 -2.50 -19.47 2.25
CA ALA A 435 -3.63 -18.73 2.79
C ALA A 435 -4.48 -19.60 3.73
N VAL A 436 -4.61 -20.91 3.44
CA VAL A 436 -5.38 -21.85 4.26
C VAL A 436 -4.63 -22.28 5.53
N PHE A 437 -3.33 -22.55 5.45
CA PHE A 437 -2.59 -23.18 6.55
C PHE A 437 -1.76 -22.22 7.40
N ILE A 438 -1.42 -21.02 6.89
CA ILE A 438 -0.56 -20.08 7.59
C ILE A 438 -1.34 -18.86 8.11
N MET A 439 -2.40 -18.43 7.38
CA MET A 439 -3.14 -17.24 7.77
C MET A 439 -4.24 -17.55 8.78
N ASP A 440 -4.30 -16.75 9.86
CA ASP A 440 -5.40 -16.83 10.81
C ASP A 440 -6.57 -15.94 10.37
N PRO A 441 -7.74 -16.53 9.98
CA PRO A 441 -8.89 -15.76 9.53
C PRO A 441 -9.51 -14.86 10.63
N ASN A 442 -9.11 -15.03 11.88
CA ASN A 442 -9.61 -14.29 13.04
C ASN A 442 -8.62 -13.26 13.59
N SER A 443 -7.49 -13.03 12.90
CA SER A 443 -6.50 -12.03 13.30
C SER A 443 -7.13 -10.62 13.44
N GLN A 444 -6.76 -9.91 14.51
CA GLN A 444 -7.21 -8.55 14.82
C GLN A 444 -6.21 -7.47 14.36
N SER A 445 -5.09 -7.87 13.75
CA SER A 445 -4.05 -6.94 13.32
C SER A 445 -4.46 -6.15 12.09
N ASN A 446 -3.93 -4.92 11.96
CA ASN A 446 -4.09 -4.12 10.74
C ASN A 446 -3.25 -4.73 9.61
N PHE A 447 -3.91 -5.38 8.70
CA PHE A 447 -3.28 -6.19 7.68
C PHE A 447 -2.56 -5.35 6.61
N PHE A 448 -3.09 -4.17 6.28
CA PHE A 448 -2.49 -3.26 5.31
C PHE A 448 -1.07 -2.82 5.73
N LEU A 449 -0.93 -2.37 6.97
CA LEU A 449 0.37 -1.92 7.50
C LEU A 449 1.35 -3.09 7.67
N ASN A 450 0.86 -4.27 8.02
CA ASN A 450 1.69 -5.47 8.11
C ASN A 450 2.30 -5.87 6.75
N ILE A 451 1.51 -5.88 5.67
CA ILE A 451 2.03 -6.15 4.31
C ILE A 451 3.10 -5.13 3.93
N ALA A 452 2.86 -3.84 4.21
CA ALA A 452 3.82 -2.79 3.96
C ALA A 452 5.12 -3.04 4.73
N ASN A 453 5.04 -3.38 6.02
CA ASN A 453 6.19 -3.67 6.86
C ASN A 453 7.01 -4.87 6.34
N TYR A 454 6.35 -6.01 6.02
CA TYR A 454 7.05 -7.20 5.52
C TYR A 454 7.71 -6.97 4.15
N SER A 455 7.04 -6.26 3.24
CA SER A 455 7.63 -5.88 1.95
C SER A 455 8.93 -5.10 2.13
N ASN A 456 8.99 -4.25 3.15
CA ASN A 456 10.11 -3.36 3.41
C ASN A 456 11.36 -4.01 4.03
N TYR A 457 11.30 -5.29 4.38
CA TYR A 457 12.51 -6.06 4.68
C TYR A 457 13.30 -6.43 3.41
N LEU A 458 12.61 -6.54 2.27
CA LEU A 458 13.19 -7.09 1.03
C LEU A 458 13.56 -6.02 0.00
N THR A 459 12.99 -4.81 0.08
CA THR A 459 13.01 -3.84 -1.01
C THR A 459 14.11 -2.78 -0.99
N PRO A 460 14.73 -2.39 0.14
CA PRO A 460 15.65 -1.25 0.18
C PRO A 460 16.88 -1.41 -0.72
N GLY A 461 17.56 -2.54 -0.68
CA GLY A 461 18.73 -2.82 -1.52
C GLY A 461 18.39 -2.84 -3.01
N VAL A 462 17.22 -3.36 -3.36
CA VAL A 462 16.70 -3.37 -4.74
C VAL A 462 16.48 -1.94 -5.22
N LEU A 463 15.81 -1.10 -4.43
CA LEU A 463 15.59 0.32 -4.78
C LEU A 463 16.89 1.06 -5.02
N VAL A 464 17.88 0.89 -4.14
CA VAL A 464 19.19 1.53 -4.29
C VAL A 464 19.87 1.10 -5.59
N ALA A 465 19.85 -0.19 -5.92
CA ALA A 465 20.42 -0.69 -7.18
C ALA A 465 19.76 -0.04 -8.41
N PHE A 466 18.43 0.14 -8.40
CA PHE A 466 17.71 0.82 -9.49
C PHE A 466 18.01 2.31 -9.55
N LEU A 467 17.91 3.03 -8.44
CA LEU A 467 18.15 4.48 -8.41
C LEU A 467 19.59 4.81 -8.85
N MET A 468 20.57 4.10 -8.28
CA MET A 468 21.96 4.28 -8.68
C MET A 468 22.22 3.83 -10.14
N GLY A 469 21.52 2.80 -10.60
CA GLY A 469 21.61 2.37 -11.99
C GLY A 469 21.12 3.40 -12.99
N ILE A 470 20.01 4.02 -12.69
CA ILE A 470 19.35 5.00 -13.58
C ILE A 470 20.02 6.36 -13.53
N PHE A 471 20.39 6.84 -12.35
CA PHE A 471 20.84 8.23 -12.19
C PHE A 471 22.36 8.38 -12.02
N TRP A 472 23.12 7.31 -11.78
CA TRP A 472 24.57 7.37 -11.55
C TRP A 472 25.34 6.41 -12.46
N SER A 473 26.13 6.96 -13.40
CA SER A 473 26.83 6.19 -14.45
C SER A 473 27.93 5.29 -13.92
N ARG A 474 28.53 5.58 -12.75
CA ARG A 474 29.71 4.86 -12.22
C ARG A 474 29.38 3.54 -11.51
N GLY A 475 28.09 3.20 -11.33
CA GLY A 475 27.68 1.96 -10.65
C GLY A 475 28.23 0.71 -11.33
N THR A 476 28.73 -0.24 -10.53
CA THR A 476 29.36 -1.50 -10.99
C THR A 476 28.45 -2.71 -10.70
N ARG A 477 28.74 -3.83 -11.39
CA ARG A 477 28.03 -5.10 -11.24
C ARG A 477 28.08 -5.63 -9.80
N VAL A 478 29.30 -5.66 -9.23
CA VAL A 478 29.47 -6.18 -7.87
C VAL A 478 28.77 -5.31 -6.85
N ALA A 479 28.82 -3.97 -7.02
CA ALA A 479 28.11 -3.05 -6.16
C ALA A 479 26.61 -3.31 -6.14
N ALA A 480 25.98 -3.53 -7.30
CA ALA A 480 24.56 -3.83 -7.38
C ALA A 480 24.20 -5.14 -6.66
N CYS A 481 24.94 -6.23 -6.90
CA CYS A 481 24.68 -7.51 -6.25
C CYS A 481 24.90 -7.43 -4.73
N VAL A 482 26.03 -6.86 -4.28
CA VAL A 482 26.34 -6.71 -2.86
C VAL A 482 25.29 -5.85 -2.17
N THR A 483 24.85 -4.76 -2.80
CA THR A 483 23.84 -3.86 -2.21
C THR A 483 22.47 -4.53 -2.08
N ILE A 484 22.03 -5.30 -3.08
CA ILE A 484 20.78 -6.05 -3.00
C ILE A 484 20.84 -7.04 -1.82
N ILE A 485 21.93 -7.79 -1.68
CA ILE A 485 22.10 -8.74 -0.58
C ILE A 485 22.26 -8.01 0.76
N ALA A 486 23.04 -6.93 0.81
CA ALA A 486 23.23 -6.13 2.02
C ALA A 486 21.90 -5.56 2.53
N GLY A 487 21.00 -5.10 1.65
CA GLY A 487 19.69 -4.60 2.03
C GLY A 487 18.83 -5.64 2.75
N LEU A 488 18.90 -6.92 2.32
CA LEU A 488 18.20 -8.02 2.98
C LEU A 488 18.74 -8.31 4.39
N ILE A 489 20.05 -8.15 4.59
CA ILE A 489 20.71 -8.38 5.90
C ILE A 489 20.56 -7.16 6.81
N LEU A 490 20.75 -5.96 6.26
CA LEU A 490 20.68 -4.71 7.04
C LEU A 490 19.28 -4.44 7.58
N SER A 491 18.21 -4.83 6.86
CA SER A 491 16.85 -4.56 7.32
C SER A 491 16.53 -5.21 8.68
N PRO A 492 16.70 -6.53 8.88
CA PRO A 492 16.51 -7.13 10.20
C PRO A 492 17.60 -6.70 11.20
N ALA A 493 18.84 -6.49 10.76
CA ALA A 493 19.93 -6.08 11.64
C ALA A 493 19.68 -4.70 12.28
N VAL A 494 19.22 -3.73 11.49
CA VAL A 494 18.86 -2.38 11.97
C VAL A 494 17.68 -2.45 12.93
N GLN A 495 16.66 -3.27 12.61
CA GLN A 495 15.52 -3.47 13.52
C GLN A 495 15.99 -4.04 14.85
N PHE A 496 16.73 -5.14 14.80
CA PHE A 496 17.25 -5.80 16.02
C PHE A 496 18.18 -4.90 16.84
N ALA A 497 19.03 -4.11 16.19
CA ALA A 497 19.95 -3.20 16.87
C ALA A 497 19.26 -2.01 17.56
N TYR A 498 18.06 -1.64 17.09
CA TYR A 498 17.31 -0.53 17.66
C TYR A 498 16.29 -1.00 18.70
N ASP A 499 15.60 -2.12 18.45
CA ASP A 499 14.47 -2.53 19.25
C ASP A 499 14.89 -2.67 20.73
N SER A 500 14.08 -2.07 21.59
CA SER A 500 14.27 -2.12 23.04
C SER A 500 13.64 -3.39 23.61
N ASP A 501 14.23 -3.95 24.68
CA ASP A 501 13.61 -5.01 25.47
C ASP A 501 12.40 -4.51 26.29
N VAL A 502 12.12 -3.21 26.21
CA VAL A 502 10.99 -2.57 26.87
C VAL A 502 9.78 -2.60 25.97
N ASP A 503 8.72 -3.22 26.46
CA ASP A 503 7.45 -3.20 25.71
C ASP A 503 6.82 -1.79 25.71
N ARG A 504 5.83 -1.58 24.83
CA ARG A 504 5.21 -0.28 24.64
C ARG A 504 4.47 0.21 25.87
N THR A 505 3.79 -0.67 26.60
CA THR A 505 3.03 -0.29 27.79
C THR A 505 3.98 0.19 28.90
N MET A 506 5.06 -0.57 29.12
CA MET A 506 6.10 -0.21 30.10
C MET A 506 6.81 1.09 29.71
N TYR A 507 7.05 1.32 28.43
CA TYR A 507 7.60 2.56 27.90
C TYR A 507 6.67 3.76 28.18
N ASP A 508 5.37 3.62 27.83
CA ASP A 508 4.38 4.70 28.02
C ASP A 508 4.19 5.03 29.52
N LEU A 509 4.21 4.01 30.39
CA LEU A 509 4.14 4.19 31.84
C LEU A 509 5.40 4.87 32.40
N ALA A 510 6.58 4.40 32.03
CA ALA A 510 7.85 4.94 32.52
C ALA A 510 8.08 6.40 32.12
N LEU A 511 7.54 6.82 30.97
CA LEU A 511 7.59 8.22 30.50
C LEU A 511 6.39 9.07 30.93
N GLY A 512 5.44 8.52 31.68
CA GLY A 512 4.24 9.22 32.11
C GLY A 512 3.25 9.55 30.96
N HIS A 513 3.35 8.87 29.83
CA HIS A 513 2.40 9.01 28.70
C HIS A 513 1.05 8.37 29.02
N LYS A 514 1.03 7.39 29.91
CA LYS A 514 -0.18 6.76 30.47
C LYS A 514 -0.09 6.70 31.99
N GLN A 515 -1.23 6.72 32.65
CA GLN A 515 -1.33 6.43 34.09
C GLN A 515 -1.59 4.93 34.28
N LEU A 516 -1.17 4.39 35.41
CA LEU A 516 -1.33 2.97 35.73
C LEU A 516 -2.83 2.56 35.72
N ASN A 517 -3.71 3.47 36.12
CA ASN A 517 -5.16 3.27 36.12
C ASN A 517 -5.77 3.16 34.70
N ASP A 518 -5.08 3.63 33.69
CA ASP A 518 -5.51 3.60 32.28
C ASP A 518 -5.08 2.33 31.55
N VAL A 519 -4.36 1.45 32.25
CA VAL A 519 -3.78 0.24 31.69
C VAL A 519 -4.49 -1.00 32.26
N SER A 520 -4.88 -1.93 31.39
CA SER A 520 -5.45 -3.20 31.84
C SER A 520 -4.40 -4.05 32.55
N ILE A 521 -4.79 -4.75 33.61
CA ILE A 521 -3.90 -5.62 34.41
C ILE A 521 -3.16 -6.63 33.51
N GLY A 522 -3.81 -7.18 32.49
CA GLY A 522 -3.20 -8.11 31.54
C GLY A 522 -2.10 -7.51 30.63
N ALA A 523 -1.93 -6.19 30.61
CA ALA A 523 -0.86 -5.52 29.89
C ALA A 523 0.36 -5.22 30.79
N ILE A 524 0.26 -5.50 32.08
CA ILE A 524 1.35 -5.43 33.05
C ILE A 524 1.97 -6.83 33.14
N PRO A 525 3.30 -6.98 33.23
CA PRO A 525 3.93 -8.28 33.39
C PRO A 525 3.37 -9.03 34.61
N ALA A 526 3.09 -10.32 34.42
CA ALA A 526 2.41 -11.14 35.45
C ALA A 526 3.13 -11.16 36.80
N GLU A 527 4.45 -10.97 36.79
CA GLU A 527 5.29 -10.86 37.99
C GLU A 527 4.92 -9.70 38.91
N PHE A 528 4.28 -8.63 38.37
CA PHE A 528 3.86 -7.44 39.12
C PHE A 528 2.38 -7.47 39.54
N HIS A 529 1.60 -8.46 39.15
CA HIS A 529 0.17 -8.53 39.51
C HIS A 529 -0.08 -8.69 41.02
N GLU A 530 0.88 -9.21 41.76
CA GLU A 530 0.81 -9.40 43.22
C GLU A 530 1.65 -8.40 44.00
N HIS A 531 2.35 -7.46 43.30
CA HIS A 531 3.23 -6.45 43.94
C HIS A 531 2.48 -5.17 44.25
N SER A 532 3.01 -4.36 45.16
CA SER A 532 2.46 -3.04 45.46
C SER A 532 2.67 -2.06 44.29
N VAL A 533 1.82 -1.03 44.17
CA VAL A 533 2.00 0.01 43.15
C VAL A 533 3.37 0.69 43.30
N SER A 534 3.87 0.86 44.53
CA SER A 534 5.18 1.45 44.78
C SER A 534 6.35 0.57 44.28
N ASP A 535 6.23 -0.73 44.38
CA ASP A 535 7.27 -1.66 43.88
C ASP A 535 7.33 -1.62 42.36
N PHE A 536 6.16 -1.53 41.71
CA PHE A 536 6.06 -1.40 40.27
C PHE A 536 6.61 -0.05 39.78
N GLU A 537 6.27 1.05 40.43
CA GLU A 537 6.85 2.37 40.12
C GLU A 537 8.36 2.39 40.29
N GLN A 538 8.90 1.75 41.32
CA GLN A 538 10.32 1.60 41.53
C GLN A 538 10.99 0.75 40.43
N HIS A 539 10.33 -0.28 39.93
CA HIS A 539 10.79 -1.05 38.77
C HIS A 539 10.80 -0.17 37.50
N LEU A 540 9.76 0.65 37.27
CA LEU A 540 9.74 1.58 36.13
C LEU A 540 10.92 2.56 36.18
N GLU A 541 11.25 3.11 37.35
CA GLU A 541 12.35 4.05 37.51
C GLU A 541 13.74 3.40 37.41
N ASN A 542 13.93 2.24 38.02
CA ASN A 542 15.26 1.63 38.15
C ASN A 542 15.63 0.71 36.98
N ASP A 543 14.66 0.02 36.38
CA ASP A 543 14.94 -1.01 35.38
C ASP A 543 14.46 -0.62 33.97
N VAL A 544 13.34 0.13 33.84
CA VAL A 544 12.77 0.49 32.56
C VAL A 544 13.33 1.82 32.05
N LEU A 545 13.27 2.87 32.87
CA LEU A 545 13.65 4.23 32.47
C LEU A 545 15.12 4.35 32.01
N PRO A 546 16.11 3.67 32.62
CA PRO A 546 17.51 3.71 32.16
C PRO A 546 17.75 3.07 30.80
N ARG A 547 16.88 2.15 30.37
CA ARG A 547 16.94 1.52 29.04
C ARG A 547 16.41 2.44 27.93
N ILE A 548 15.66 3.48 28.27
CA ILE A 548 15.06 4.41 27.32
C ILE A 548 16.08 5.49 26.93
N SER A 549 16.73 5.34 25.79
CA SER A 549 17.65 6.35 25.23
C SER A 549 16.89 7.59 24.71
N GLY A 550 17.63 8.68 24.45
CA GLY A 550 17.05 9.88 23.80
C GLY A 550 16.43 9.58 22.44
N LEU A 551 16.98 8.61 21.69
CA LEU A 551 16.45 8.17 20.40
C LEU A 551 15.13 7.41 20.57
N HIS A 552 15.04 6.53 21.59
CA HIS A 552 13.78 5.85 21.94
C HIS A 552 12.69 6.84 22.39
N ARG A 553 13.05 7.91 23.11
CA ARG A 553 12.08 8.97 23.46
C ARG A 553 11.54 9.70 22.24
N ALA A 554 12.37 9.86 21.21
CA ALA A 554 11.99 10.55 19.98
C ALA A 554 11.18 9.67 19.01
N LEU A 555 11.57 8.40 18.84
CA LEU A 555 11.03 7.51 17.79
C LEU A 555 10.16 6.35 18.32
N GLY A 556 10.08 6.18 19.65
CA GLY A 556 9.37 5.07 20.29
C GLY A 556 10.28 3.88 20.66
N PRO A 557 9.75 2.89 21.40
CA PRO A 557 10.50 1.74 21.89
C PRO A 557 10.90 0.75 20.80
N GLN A 558 10.16 0.72 19.71
CA GLN A 558 10.41 -0.11 18.53
C GLN A 558 10.57 0.78 17.30
N LEU A 559 11.55 0.48 16.46
CA LEU A 559 11.80 1.25 15.26
C LEU A 559 10.67 1.07 14.25
N ASN A 560 9.94 2.15 13.99
CA ASN A 560 8.92 2.15 12.96
C ASN A 560 9.53 1.79 11.60
N PHE A 561 8.83 0.98 10.81
CA PHE A 561 9.34 0.46 9.53
C PHE A 561 9.67 1.55 8.51
N PHE A 562 9.04 2.73 8.56
CA PHE A 562 9.43 3.86 7.70
C PHE A 562 10.83 4.38 8.05
N HIS A 563 11.14 4.56 9.34
CA HIS A 563 12.46 4.99 9.77
C HIS A 563 13.52 3.94 9.45
N ARG A 564 13.19 2.65 9.65
CA ARG A 564 14.07 1.54 9.25
C ARG A 564 14.44 1.62 7.78
N VAL A 565 13.46 1.84 6.90
CA VAL A 565 13.68 1.95 5.44
C VAL A 565 14.68 3.07 5.12
N VAL A 566 14.56 4.24 5.75
CA VAL A 566 15.50 5.37 5.54
C VAL A 566 16.92 4.97 5.90
N VAL A 567 17.10 4.39 7.09
CA VAL A 567 18.42 3.97 7.56
C VAL A 567 19.03 2.92 6.64
N VAL A 568 18.24 1.90 6.29
CA VAL A 568 18.72 0.79 5.43
C VAL A 568 19.05 1.28 4.02
N ILE A 569 18.25 2.18 3.43
CA ILE A 569 18.55 2.79 2.13
C ILE A 569 19.84 3.61 2.20
N GLY A 570 20.01 4.40 3.25
CA GLY A 570 21.23 5.18 3.46
C GLY A 570 22.48 4.29 3.55
N LEU A 571 22.43 3.26 4.39
CA LEU A 571 23.52 2.29 4.53
C LEU A 571 23.77 1.52 3.22
N SER A 572 22.73 1.08 2.55
CA SER A 572 22.83 0.39 1.25
C SER A 572 23.43 1.29 0.17
N ALA A 573 23.08 2.58 0.16
CA ALA A 573 23.67 3.55 -0.77
C ALA A 573 25.17 3.78 -0.49
N ILE A 574 25.54 3.86 0.76
CA ILE A 574 26.96 3.94 1.17
C ILE A 574 27.73 2.71 0.70
N VAL A 575 27.20 1.50 0.94
CA VAL A 575 27.79 0.23 0.46
C VAL A 575 27.92 0.26 -1.06
N PHE A 576 26.87 0.67 -1.78
CA PHE A 576 26.88 0.75 -3.24
C PHE A 576 27.99 1.70 -3.74
N VAL A 577 28.12 2.88 -3.15
CA VAL A 577 29.13 3.89 -3.53
C VAL A 577 30.53 3.37 -3.25
N ILE A 578 30.80 2.86 -2.04
CA ILE A 578 32.12 2.36 -1.65
C ILE A 578 32.57 1.23 -2.60
N VAL A 579 31.71 0.24 -2.84
CA VAL A 579 32.04 -0.91 -3.70
C VAL A 579 32.22 -0.46 -5.15
N SER A 580 31.40 0.50 -5.63
CA SER A 580 31.55 1.05 -7.00
C SER A 580 32.83 1.86 -7.18
N LEU A 581 33.26 2.60 -6.17
CA LEU A 581 34.50 3.40 -6.22
C LEU A 581 35.76 2.53 -6.16
N ALA A 582 35.66 1.36 -5.52
CA ALA A 582 36.76 0.39 -5.43
C ALA A 582 37.00 -0.40 -6.74
N GLN A 583 36.15 -0.21 -7.77
CA GLN A 583 36.19 -0.95 -9.02
C GLN A 583 36.24 -0.03 -10.24
N ALA A 584 36.75 -0.55 -11.36
CA ALA A 584 36.68 0.13 -12.63
C ALA A 584 35.22 0.12 -13.18
N PRO A 585 34.69 1.25 -13.66
CA PRO A 585 33.36 1.30 -14.25
C PRO A 585 33.34 0.56 -15.61
N ASP A 586 32.22 -0.10 -15.91
CA ASP A 586 31.93 -0.66 -17.22
C ASP A 586 31.38 0.47 -18.12
N HIS A 587 32.19 1.00 -19.03
CA HIS A 587 31.82 2.12 -19.87
C HIS A 587 30.65 1.83 -20.82
N GLU A 588 30.50 0.61 -21.31
CA GLU A 588 29.39 0.25 -22.19
C GLU A 588 28.06 0.19 -21.40
N LYS A 589 28.06 -0.44 -20.26
CA LYS A 589 26.87 -0.53 -19.41
C LYS A 589 26.50 0.80 -18.77
N SER A 590 27.44 1.70 -18.54
CA SER A 590 27.20 3.05 -18.02
C SER A 590 26.37 3.94 -18.97
N LYS A 591 26.26 3.59 -20.24
CA LYS A 591 25.38 4.26 -21.21
C LYS A 591 23.90 4.04 -20.94
N ASN A 592 23.53 3.00 -20.18
CA ASN A 592 22.15 2.68 -19.85
C ASN A 592 21.63 3.50 -18.65
N THR A 593 21.83 4.81 -18.69
CA THR A 593 21.40 5.78 -17.66
C THR A 593 20.41 6.81 -18.22
N TRP A 594 19.67 7.45 -17.33
CA TRP A 594 18.66 8.45 -17.67
C TRP A 594 19.21 9.61 -18.51
N SER A 595 20.38 10.12 -18.15
CA SER A 595 21.00 11.23 -18.87
C SER A 595 21.37 10.86 -20.29
N VAL A 596 21.95 9.68 -20.52
CA VAL A 596 22.39 9.22 -21.84
C VAL A 596 21.21 8.78 -22.69
N LEU A 597 20.36 7.89 -22.19
CA LEU A 597 19.19 7.38 -22.91
C LEU A 597 18.12 8.45 -23.13
N GLY A 598 17.96 9.37 -22.18
CA GLY A 598 17.02 10.48 -22.29
C GLY A 598 17.47 11.56 -23.29
N GLY A 599 18.71 11.54 -23.74
CA GLY A 599 19.27 12.59 -24.61
C GLY A 599 19.39 13.94 -23.90
N HIS A 600 19.49 13.93 -22.57
CA HIS A 600 19.57 15.15 -21.78
C HIS A 600 21.02 15.62 -21.63
N ALA A 601 21.21 16.94 -21.67
CA ALA A 601 22.51 17.52 -21.34
C ALA A 601 22.97 17.08 -19.93
N PRO A 602 24.27 16.81 -19.72
CA PRO A 602 24.78 16.35 -18.43
C PRO A 602 24.40 17.24 -17.23
N GLN A 603 24.22 18.54 -17.47
CA GLN A 603 23.84 19.53 -16.46
C GLN A 603 22.35 19.46 -16.07
N ARG A 604 21.51 18.79 -16.86
CA ARG A 604 20.05 18.76 -16.67
C ARG A 604 19.64 18.13 -15.36
N LEU A 605 20.27 17.02 -15.00
CA LEU A 605 20.00 16.34 -13.72
C LEU A 605 20.31 17.24 -12.52
N GLY A 606 21.44 17.97 -12.58
CA GLY A 606 21.81 18.94 -11.55
C GLY A 606 20.81 20.10 -11.43
N GLN A 607 20.29 20.61 -12.57
CA GLN A 607 19.25 21.66 -12.57
C GLN A 607 17.93 21.17 -11.97
N LEU A 608 17.51 19.94 -12.27
CA LEU A 608 16.31 19.33 -11.69
C LEU A 608 16.49 19.07 -10.20
N ALA A 609 17.66 18.57 -9.79
CA ALA A 609 17.98 18.38 -8.38
C ALA A 609 17.99 19.70 -7.60
N ALA A 610 18.58 20.77 -8.15
CA ALA A 610 18.55 22.09 -7.54
C ALA A 610 17.12 22.65 -7.43
N SER A 611 16.30 22.48 -8.46
CA SER A 611 14.89 22.88 -8.43
C SER A 611 14.09 22.12 -7.37
N ALA A 612 14.33 20.81 -7.26
CA ALA A 612 13.72 19.99 -6.21
C ALA A 612 14.17 20.43 -4.80
N ALA A 613 15.47 20.70 -4.61
CA ALA A 613 16.00 21.17 -3.33
C ALA A 613 15.39 22.52 -2.93
N ILE A 614 15.25 23.47 -3.87
CA ILE A 614 14.57 24.74 -3.63
C ILE A 614 13.11 24.51 -3.21
N SER A 615 12.41 23.60 -3.90
CA SER A 615 11.02 23.29 -3.55
C SER A 615 10.90 22.68 -2.14
N VAL A 616 11.81 21.80 -1.75
CA VAL A 616 11.88 21.26 -0.38
C VAL A 616 12.07 22.39 0.64
N VAL A 617 12.97 23.34 0.38
CA VAL A 617 13.17 24.50 1.26
C VAL A 617 11.90 25.37 1.35
N VAL A 618 11.25 25.66 0.22
CA VAL A 618 10.00 26.42 0.20
C VAL A 618 8.92 25.72 1.03
N PHE A 619 8.75 24.42 0.85
CA PHE A 619 7.78 23.64 1.62
C PHE A 619 8.12 23.61 3.11
N ALA A 620 9.39 23.43 3.47
CA ALA A 620 9.82 23.46 4.87
C ALA A 620 9.55 24.84 5.52
N VAL A 621 9.81 25.94 4.80
CA VAL A 621 9.50 27.29 5.28
C VAL A 621 8.01 27.50 5.45
N LEU A 622 7.18 27.10 4.48
CA LEU A 622 5.71 27.18 4.59
C LEU A 622 5.21 26.39 5.81
N ALA A 623 5.71 25.18 6.02
CA ALA A 623 5.36 24.36 7.18
C ALA A 623 5.79 25.05 8.49
N ALA A 624 7.01 25.57 8.57
CA ALA A 624 7.50 26.27 9.76
C ALA A 624 6.66 27.50 10.11
N VAL A 625 6.31 28.33 9.11
CA VAL A 625 5.47 29.52 9.31
C VAL A 625 4.03 29.13 9.71
N MET A 626 3.52 28.02 9.20
CA MET A 626 2.22 27.49 9.58
C MET A 626 2.22 26.99 11.05
N VAL A 627 3.25 26.25 11.46
CA VAL A 627 3.42 25.76 12.85
C VAL A 627 3.48 26.92 13.86
N THR A 628 4.08 28.06 13.50
CA THR A 628 4.08 29.27 14.37
C THR A 628 2.72 29.96 14.46
N GLY A 629 1.69 29.50 13.74
CA GLY A 629 0.37 30.12 13.68
C GLY A 629 0.33 31.41 12.85
N SER A 630 1.43 31.81 12.19
CA SER A 630 1.50 33.02 11.37
C SER A 630 0.80 32.85 10.01
N LEU A 631 0.54 31.62 9.59
CA LEU A 631 -0.12 31.29 8.33
C LEU A 631 -1.19 30.23 8.56
N THR A 632 -2.39 30.42 8.02
CA THR A 632 -3.45 29.41 8.13
C THR A 632 -3.17 28.22 7.19
N PRO A 633 -3.58 26.98 7.54
CA PRO A 633 -3.41 25.81 6.69
C PRO A 633 -3.95 26.01 5.28
N ALA A 634 -5.10 26.67 5.12
CA ALA A 634 -5.69 26.94 3.81
C ALA A 634 -4.81 27.84 2.93
N VAL A 635 -4.23 28.90 3.48
CA VAL A 635 -3.33 29.79 2.73
C VAL A 635 -2.02 29.07 2.40
N ALA A 636 -1.44 28.32 3.35
CA ALA A 636 -0.26 27.51 3.11
C ALA A 636 -0.49 26.49 1.99
N ALA A 637 -1.65 25.83 1.98
CA ALA A 637 -2.06 24.89 0.95
C ALA A 637 -2.09 25.49 -0.45
N TRP A 638 -2.71 26.67 -0.59
CA TRP A 638 -2.73 27.39 -1.89
C TRP A 638 -1.33 27.81 -2.33
N LEU A 639 -0.48 28.32 -1.43
CA LEU A 639 0.88 28.73 -1.77
C LEU A 639 1.73 27.51 -2.21
N ALA A 640 1.62 26.38 -1.51
CA ALA A 640 2.32 25.15 -1.87
C ALA A 640 1.86 24.61 -3.22
N ALA A 641 0.54 24.62 -3.47
CA ALA A 641 -0.03 24.19 -4.75
C ALA A 641 0.41 25.08 -5.93
N LEU A 642 0.34 26.41 -5.75
CA LEU A 642 0.77 27.37 -6.78
C LEU A 642 2.26 27.27 -7.07
N TRP A 643 3.11 27.12 -6.05
CA TRP A 643 4.55 26.89 -6.24
C TRP A 643 4.81 25.61 -7.06
N THR A 644 4.14 24.51 -6.69
CA THR A 644 4.28 23.23 -7.37
C THR A 644 3.88 23.34 -8.85
N LEU A 645 2.71 23.92 -9.12
CA LEU A 645 2.23 24.14 -10.49
C LEU A 645 3.19 25.02 -11.29
N ALA A 646 3.67 26.12 -10.71
CA ALA A 646 4.62 27.01 -11.35
C ALA A 646 5.96 26.30 -11.68
N ALA A 647 6.44 25.41 -10.81
CA ALA A 647 7.64 24.63 -11.06
C ALA A 647 7.50 23.73 -12.30
N PHE A 648 6.35 23.06 -12.47
CA PHE A 648 6.07 22.25 -13.65
C PHE A 648 5.86 23.09 -14.91
N LEU A 649 5.08 24.18 -14.84
CA LEU A 649 4.84 25.08 -15.97
C LEU A 649 6.12 25.76 -16.45
N ARG A 650 7.09 26.03 -15.57
CA ARG A 650 8.41 26.51 -15.97
C ARG A 650 9.13 25.54 -16.90
N GLU A 651 9.01 24.24 -16.64
CA GLU A 651 9.61 23.22 -17.50
C GLU A 651 8.87 23.08 -18.85
N VAL A 652 7.55 23.25 -18.84
CA VAL A 652 6.74 23.32 -20.07
C VAL A 652 7.12 24.58 -20.90
N TRP A 653 7.28 25.73 -20.25
CA TRP A 653 7.69 26.97 -20.88
C TRP A 653 9.06 26.88 -21.57
N ARG A 654 10.03 26.23 -20.91
CA ARG A 654 11.35 25.97 -21.51
C ARG A 654 11.24 25.15 -22.80
N SER A 655 10.47 24.07 -22.76
CA SER A 655 10.26 23.23 -23.95
C SER A 655 9.47 23.93 -25.03
N PHE A 656 8.57 24.85 -24.70
CA PHE A 656 7.89 25.72 -25.64
C PHE A 656 8.89 26.58 -26.39
N GLY A 657 9.85 27.21 -25.69
CA GLY A 657 10.90 28.01 -26.33
C GLY A 657 11.82 27.24 -27.27
N GLU A 658 11.96 25.93 -27.04
CA GLU A 658 12.81 25.05 -27.89
C GLU A 658 12.05 24.45 -29.09
N GLN A 659 10.73 24.29 -29.04
CA GLN A 659 9.94 23.47 -29.99
C GLN A 659 8.83 24.26 -30.71
N ALA A 660 8.44 25.44 -30.21
CA ALA A 660 7.32 26.18 -30.77
C ALA A 660 7.60 26.70 -32.19
N SER A 661 6.73 26.35 -33.13
CA SER A 661 6.65 27.05 -34.41
C SER A 661 5.93 28.40 -34.20
N ASP A 662 6.23 29.39 -35.01
CA ASP A 662 5.73 30.79 -34.91
C ASP A 662 4.18 30.96 -34.79
N LYS A 663 3.42 29.91 -34.89
CA LYS A 663 1.93 29.94 -34.91
C LYS A 663 1.24 29.34 -33.70
N THR A 664 1.95 28.73 -32.76
CA THR A 664 1.33 28.04 -31.61
C THR A 664 1.35 28.93 -30.38
N SER A 665 0.20 29.18 -29.75
CA SER A 665 0.16 29.90 -28.48
C SER A 665 0.67 28.98 -27.33
N PHE A 666 1.31 29.59 -26.32
CA PHE A 666 1.76 28.84 -25.13
C PHE A 666 0.62 28.06 -24.45
N ALA A 667 -0.59 28.62 -24.39
CA ALA A 667 -1.75 27.97 -23.78
C ALA A 667 -2.11 26.64 -24.48
N LEU A 668 -2.13 26.65 -25.83
CA LEU A 668 -2.38 25.44 -26.61
C LEU A 668 -1.26 24.38 -26.44
N PHE A 669 -0.02 24.85 -26.43
CA PHE A 669 1.13 23.97 -26.17
C PHE A 669 1.06 23.36 -24.78
N ALA A 670 0.79 24.15 -23.75
CA ALA A 670 0.66 23.67 -22.37
C ALA A 670 -0.48 22.67 -22.20
N LEU A 671 -1.60 22.84 -22.90
CA LEU A 671 -2.72 21.87 -22.90
C LEU A 671 -2.37 20.55 -23.63
N SER A 672 -1.41 20.55 -24.53
CA SER A 672 -0.94 19.35 -25.22
C SER A 672 0.22 18.63 -24.50
N ASP A 673 0.85 19.27 -23.53
CA ASP A 673 2.01 18.74 -22.80
C ASP A 673 1.57 18.02 -21.51
N ASP A 674 1.91 16.75 -21.39
CA ASP A 674 1.55 15.91 -20.24
C ASP A 674 2.10 16.43 -18.90
N ARG A 675 3.18 17.22 -18.90
CA ARG A 675 3.76 17.84 -17.71
C ARG A 675 2.84 18.88 -17.06
N SER A 676 1.96 19.51 -17.83
CA SER A 676 0.95 20.43 -17.28
C SER A 676 -0.06 19.68 -16.38
N TYR A 677 -0.53 18.53 -16.83
CA TYR A 677 -1.42 17.68 -16.04
C TYR A 677 -0.70 17.06 -14.84
N ALA A 678 0.58 16.69 -15.01
CA ALA A 678 1.42 16.23 -13.91
C ALA A 678 1.61 17.32 -12.84
N GLY A 679 1.80 18.58 -13.26
CA GLY A 679 1.88 19.73 -12.38
C GLY A 679 0.59 19.98 -11.61
N LEU A 680 -0.56 19.87 -12.28
CA LEU A 680 -1.87 20.00 -11.62
C LEU A 680 -2.10 18.87 -10.60
N LEU A 681 -1.74 17.64 -10.95
CA LEU A 681 -1.82 16.48 -10.05
C LEU A 681 -0.96 16.67 -8.79
N ALA A 682 0.31 17.08 -8.99
CA ALA A 682 1.23 17.34 -7.89
C ALA A 682 0.76 18.52 -7.01
N ALA A 683 0.23 19.58 -7.62
CA ALA A 683 -0.31 20.74 -6.91
C ALA A 683 -1.52 20.36 -6.03
N ALA A 684 -2.42 19.51 -6.55
CA ALA A 684 -3.55 19.02 -5.79
C ALA A 684 -3.12 18.16 -4.57
N ALA A 685 -2.12 17.29 -4.74
CA ALA A 685 -1.56 16.52 -3.63
C ALA A 685 -0.92 17.44 -2.57
N MET A 686 -0.12 18.43 -2.99
CA MET A 686 0.50 19.39 -2.07
C MET A 686 -0.52 20.26 -1.36
N PHE A 687 -1.61 20.65 -2.05
CA PHE A 687 -2.72 21.35 -1.41
C PHE A 687 -3.30 20.53 -0.27
N MET A 688 -3.60 19.26 -0.49
CA MET A 688 -4.17 18.38 0.54
C MET A 688 -3.22 18.18 1.72
N MET A 689 -1.91 18.03 1.46
CA MET A 689 -0.90 17.85 2.50
C MET A 689 -0.81 19.03 3.48
N TYR A 690 -1.11 20.25 3.04
CA TYR A 690 -1.10 21.43 3.89
C TYR A 690 -2.47 21.77 4.46
N TYR A 691 -3.55 21.48 3.72
CA TYR A 691 -4.91 21.82 4.14
C TYR A 691 -5.37 20.99 5.35
N PHE A 692 -4.98 19.73 5.43
CA PHE A 692 -5.32 18.80 6.52
C PHE A 692 -4.21 18.68 7.58
N TYR A 693 -3.44 19.73 7.75
CA TYR A 693 -2.40 19.80 8.79
C TYR A 693 -2.97 19.70 10.21
#